data_68e6ed87d644830d6a0a11b5b42563b8
#
_entry.id   68e6ed87d644830d6a0a11b5b42563b8
#
_cell.length_a   1.000
_cell.length_b   1.000
_cell.length_c   1.000
_cell.angle_alpha   90.00
_cell.angle_beta   90.00
_cell.angle_gamma   90.00
#
_symmetry.space_group_name_H-M   'P 1'
#
loop_
_entity.id
_entity.type
_entity.pdbx_description
1 polymer ?
#
loop_
_entity_poly.entity_id
_entity_poly.type
_entity_poly.pdbx_seq_one_letter_code
_entity_poly.pdbx_strand_id
1 'polypeptide(L)'
;MTRAASTKIFVRLFQPLAVVCLCIIAYGDLLWAQQGQGSSGPQYVIQRIEFIGNRRIQADTLRARIFSRPGDPYSEEAVRRDFQALWNTQFFEDVRLEVEDSPDQPDGKIVVFYLKERPIIRRIEYKGNKSISESDILDAFKDKKVGLSVESQFDPTKIKHAEVVIKELLAEHGRQFATVKPTYERIAATNAVKLVFNIDEGPKVKVGTITFTGNKVFSDGKLLRAMRHDRPYAIPLYITNIAVMDKTYDRQKLDEDLEVGIKGLYRDHGYFKVNVGDPVLNTVDEDRSGIKGPWPMLGSKHGKRVNITIPIEEGAQFRMGSLKFRSSDPEVGLVFKSDLLARVFPIKEGEVFSADKIRKALDNYKKLYGEYGYIDFVPEPVTEIDDVKKVVNLTMEFDQQKQFFVRRIEFSGNTTTRDKVIRREILLDEGQVYNNRLWELSILRLNQLGYFDVIKPENAELKRNVKAGTVDIRLKVHEKGKQSISFSGGVSGIAGTFVSASYQTNNFLGLGETLTLSAQLGSFQRGYTFGFTEPFLFDRPITSGFTIFASKLSFNQEKQFGALLGENVALNPALQQNYDTNTKGFTIFLSEPLRRFSFARVGLTYGFSTTDITTFSQSAQLLFTASSSPAWRDLPR
;
A
#
# COMPACT_ATOMS: atom_id res chain seq x y z
N MET A 1 -45.69 9.97 -51.08
CA MET A 1 -44.80 10.30 -52.21
C MET A 1 -43.42 10.58 -51.65
N THR A 2 -42.52 9.62 -51.83
CA THR A 2 -41.06 9.69 -51.86
C THR A 2 -40.45 8.35 -51.39
N ARG A 3 -40.63 7.36 -52.27
CA ARG A 3 -39.85 6.10 -52.23
C ARG A 3 -39.20 5.98 -53.62
N ALA A 4 -38.04 6.58 -53.83
CA ALA A 4 -37.27 6.37 -55.06
C ALA A 4 -35.84 6.91 -55.09
N ALA A 5 -35.18 7.06 -53.91
CA ALA A 5 -33.79 7.54 -53.89
C ALA A 5 -32.76 6.54 -53.29
N SER A 6 -33.21 5.39 -52.79
CA SER A 6 -32.32 4.43 -52.09
C SER A 6 -31.74 3.31 -52.95
N THR A 7 -32.27 3.11 -54.18
CA THR A 7 -31.88 1.93 -54.98
C THR A 7 -30.76 2.19 -55.99
N LYS A 8 -30.37 3.45 -56.23
CA LYS A 8 -29.30 3.76 -57.19
C LYS A 8 -27.88 3.87 -56.60
N ILE A 9 -27.74 3.92 -55.31
CA ILE A 9 -26.40 3.98 -54.65
C ILE A 9 -25.84 2.55 -54.44
N PHE A 10 -26.72 1.56 -54.27
CA PHE A 10 -26.29 0.17 -54.05
C PHE A 10 -25.75 -0.54 -55.31
N VAL A 11 -26.16 -0.14 -56.50
CA VAL A 11 -25.69 -0.75 -57.76
C VAL A 11 -24.35 -0.21 -58.23
N ARG A 12 -23.91 0.98 -57.77
CA ARG A 12 -22.61 1.55 -58.16
C ARG A 12 -21.44 1.09 -57.25
N LEU A 13 -21.71 0.51 -56.07
CA LEU A 13 -20.68 -0.02 -55.17
C LEU A 13 -20.34 -1.50 -55.43
N PHE A 14 -21.17 -2.24 -56.15
CA PHE A 14 -20.91 -3.65 -56.47
C PHE A 14 -20.14 -3.88 -57.80
N GLN A 15 -20.09 -2.91 -58.69
CA GLN A 15 -19.32 -3.06 -59.94
C GLN A 15 -17.80 -3.13 -59.79
N PRO A 16 -17.13 -2.39 -58.87
CA PRO A 16 -15.69 -2.57 -58.68
C PRO A 16 -15.32 -3.87 -57.95
N LEU A 17 -16.21 -4.44 -57.14
CA LEU A 17 -15.96 -5.70 -56.43
C LEU A 17 -16.00 -6.92 -57.35
N ALA A 18 -16.88 -6.92 -58.37
CA ALA A 18 -16.95 -7.99 -59.35
C ALA A 18 -15.72 -8.02 -60.27
N VAL A 19 -15.15 -6.86 -60.63
CA VAL A 19 -13.92 -6.77 -61.43
C VAL A 19 -12.70 -7.20 -60.62
N VAL A 20 -12.64 -6.90 -59.34
CA VAL A 20 -11.56 -7.34 -58.45
C VAL A 20 -11.62 -8.86 -58.19
N CYS A 21 -12.81 -9.43 -58.06
CA CYS A 21 -12.96 -10.89 -57.94
C CYS A 21 -12.62 -11.63 -59.26
N LEU A 22 -12.93 -11.07 -60.43
CA LEU A 22 -12.52 -11.65 -61.70
C LEU A 22 -11.00 -11.55 -61.94
N CYS A 23 -10.35 -10.46 -61.51
CA CYS A 23 -8.88 -10.35 -61.54
C CYS A 23 -8.20 -11.30 -60.56
N ILE A 24 -8.77 -11.59 -59.40
CA ILE A 24 -8.23 -12.55 -58.46
C ILE A 24 -8.35 -13.98 -58.98
N ILE A 25 -9.42 -14.33 -59.67
CA ILE A 25 -9.60 -15.66 -60.30
C ILE A 25 -8.62 -15.81 -61.49
N ALA A 26 -8.42 -14.78 -62.32
CA ALA A 26 -7.47 -14.82 -63.44
C ALA A 26 -6.00 -14.84 -62.99
N TYR A 27 -5.68 -14.21 -61.86
CA TYR A 27 -4.32 -14.31 -61.24
C TYR A 27 -4.13 -15.61 -60.44
N GLY A 28 -5.20 -16.24 -59.97
CA GLY A 28 -5.14 -17.53 -59.30
C GLY A 28 -4.66 -18.65 -60.23
N ASP A 29 -5.17 -18.67 -61.44
CA ASP A 29 -4.75 -19.68 -62.41
C ASP A 29 -3.33 -19.50 -62.97
N LEU A 30 -2.80 -18.26 -62.95
CA LEU A 30 -1.39 -18.00 -63.32
C LEU A 30 -0.39 -18.36 -62.18
N LEU A 31 -0.83 -18.35 -60.92
CA LEU A 31 0.02 -18.78 -59.80
C LEU A 31 0.09 -20.29 -59.64
N TRP A 32 -0.91 -21.04 -60.15
CA TRP A 32 -0.89 -22.49 -60.14
C TRP A 32 -0.11 -23.09 -61.34
N ALA A 33 0.10 -22.35 -62.41
CA ALA A 33 0.88 -22.78 -63.55
C ALA A 33 2.42 -22.65 -63.35
N GLN A 34 2.88 -22.03 -62.23
CA GLN A 34 4.28 -21.94 -61.89
C GLN A 34 4.76 -22.91 -60.81
N GLN A 35 3.91 -23.82 -60.36
CA GLN A 35 4.27 -24.91 -59.47
C GLN A 35 4.51 -26.24 -60.20
N GLY A 36 5.26 -26.23 -61.27
CA GLY A 36 5.48 -27.41 -62.04
C GLY A 36 6.81 -27.46 -62.75
N GLN A 37 7.89 -27.07 -62.09
CA GLN A 37 9.25 -27.57 -62.40
C GLN A 37 10.08 -27.60 -61.11
N GLY A 38 9.68 -28.47 -60.18
CA GLY A 38 10.59 -29.00 -59.20
C GLY A 38 11.70 -29.71 -59.95
N SER A 39 12.89 -29.21 -59.88
CA SER A 39 14.06 -29.99 -60.21
C SER A 39 14.02 -31.29 -59.39
N SER A 40 13.85 -32.40 -60.05
CA SER A 40 14.03 -33.76 -59.47
C SER A 40 15.51 -33.97 -59.20
N GLY A 41 16.04 -33.18 -58.24
CA GLY A 41 17.21 -33.60 -57.51
C GLY A 41 16.83 -34.70 -56.53
N PRO A 42 17.73 -35.56 -56.10
CA PRO A 42 17.44 -36.61 -55.14
C PRO A 42 16.74 -36.02 -53.93
N GLN A 43 15.54 -36.52 -53.63
CA GLN A 43 14.72 -36.03 -52.51
C GLN A 43 15.26 -36.68 -51.23
N TYR A 44 16.24 -36.04 -50.61
CA TYR A 44 16.82 -36.51 -49.35
C TYR A 44 15.78 -36.53 -48.24
N VAL A 45 15.83 -37.56 -47.38
CA VAL A 45 14.93 -37.76 -46.24
C VAL A 45 15.74 -37.73 -44.94
N ILE A 46 15.22 -37.08 -43.93
CA ILE A 46 15.83 -37.07 -42.59
C ILE A 46 15.66 -38.49 -41.98
N GLN A 47 16.74 -39.26 -41.90
CA GLN A 47 16.70 -40.59 -41.31
C GLN A 47 16.62 -40.54 -39.80
N ARG A 48 17.45 -39.68 -39.18
CA ARG A 48 17.47 -39.48 -37.72
C ARG A 48 17.98 -38.10 -37.36
N ILE A 49 17.61 -37.67 -36.14
CA ILE A 49 18.03 -36.39 -35.56
C ILE A 49 18.76 -36.74 -34.25
N GLU A 50 20.01 -36.36 -34.17
CA GLU A 50 20.87 -36.61 -33.02
C GLU A 50 21.18 -35.33 -32.27
N PHE A 51 21.21 -35.44 -30.93
CA PHE A 51 21.62 -34.36 -30.04
C PHE A 51 22.86 -34.80 -29.28
N ILE A 52 23.94 -34.08 -29.43
CA ILE A 52 25.23 -34.40 -28.79
C ILE A 52 25.59 -33.26 -27.84
N GLY A 53 25.91 -33.62 -26.59
CA GLY A 53 26.31 -32.61 -25.57
C GLY A 53 25.21 -32.16 -24.63
N ASN A 54 23.97 -32.62 -24.79
CA ASN A 54 22.88 -32.41 -23.87
C ASN A 54 23.04 -33.33 -22.64
N ARG A 55 23.53 -32.81 -21.54
CA ARG A 55 23.78 -33.57 -20.30
C ARG A 55 22.60 -33.54 -19.32
N ARG A 56 21.95 -32.41 -19.16
CA ARG A 56 20.83 -32.17 -18.23
C ARG A 56 19.48 -32.14 -18.92
N ILE A 57 19.47 -31.64 -20.16
CA ILE A 57 18.24 -31.54 -20.94
C ILE A 57 18.03 -32.82 -21.70
N GLN A 58 16.92 -33.49 -21.43
CA GLN A 58 16.61 -34.76 -22.10
C GLN A 58 16.35 -34.52 -23.58
N ALA A 59 16.81 -35.50 -24.43
CA ALA A 59 16.64 -35.44 -25.88
C ALA A 59 15.16 -35.28 -26.30
N ASP A 60 14.23 -35.86 -25.55
CA ASP A 60 12.79 -35.77 -25.84
C ASP A 60 12.26 -34.33 -25.63
N THR A 61 12.80 -33.58 -24.65
CA THR A 61 12.48 -32.17 -24.47
C THR A 61 12.97 -31.36 -25.66
N LEU A 62 14.12 -31.68 -26.24
CA LEU A 62 14.67 -31.02 -27.42
C LEU A 62 13.86 -31.37 -28.68
N ARG A 63 13.51 -32.64 -28.83
CA ARG A 63 12.63 -33.10 -29.93
C ARG A 63 11.27 -32.41 -29.92
N ALA A 64 10.74 -32.09 -28.75
CA ALA A 64 9.48 -31.35 -28.64
C ALA A 64 9.59 -29.86 -29.08
N ARG A 65 10.81 -29.33 -29.20
CA ARG A 65 11.07 -27.94 -29.58
C ARG A 65 11.41 -27.72 -31.05
N ILE A 66 11.79 -28.79 -31.75
CA ILE A 66 12.07 -28.78 -33.19
C ILE A 66 10.85 -29.23 -33.98
N PHE A 67 10.77 -28.78 -35.21
CA PHE A 67 9.65 -29.09 -36.11
C PHE A 67 9.92 -30.34 -36.95
N SER A 68 11.18 -30.56 -37.40
CA SER A 68 11.53 -31.70 -38.23
C SER A 68 11.45 -33.00 -37.45
N ARG A 69 11.03 -34.07 -38.14
CA ARG A 69 10.92 -35.41 -37.59
C ARG A 69 11.70 -36.42 -38.49
N PRO A 70 12.17 -37.54 -37.95
CA PRO A 70 12.65 -38.64 -38.76
C PRO A 70 11.55 -39.09 -39.74
N GLY A 71 11.90 -39.20 -41.04
CA GLY A 71 10.98 -39.50 -42.13
C GLY A 71 10.51 -38.26 -42.93
N ASP A 72 10.75 -37.07 -42.44
CA ASP A 72 10.41 -35.84 -43.20
C ASP A 72 11.38 -35.58 -44.34
N PRO A 73 10.94 -34.94 -45.45
CA PRO A 73 11.84 -34.48 -46.50
C PRO A 73 12.86 -33.51 -45.93
N TYR A 74 14.14 -33.72 -46.26
CA TYR A 74 15.19 -32.82 -45.85
C TYR A 74 15.04 -31.45 -46.54
N SER A 75 15.01 -30.41 -45.75
CA SER A 75 15.03 -29.03 -46.21
C SER A 75 15.98 -28.22 -45.34
N GLU A 76 16.92 -27.55 -45.95
CA GLU A 76 17.87 -26.67 -45.23
C GLU A 76 17.15 -25.59 -44.43
N GLU A 77 16.05 -25.05 -45.00
CA GLU A 77 15.23 -24.03 -44.31
C GLU A 77 14.50 -24.60 -43.08
N ALA A 78 14.03 -25.85 -43.12
CA ALA A 78 13.38 -26.49 -41.98
C ALA A 78 14.39 -26.72 -40.85
N VAL A 79 15.55 -27.26 -41.16
CA VAL A 79 16.62 -27.52 -40.20
C VAL A 79 17.21 -26.22 -39.64
N ARG A 80 17.27 -25.16 -40.45
CA ARG A 80 17.64 -23.81 -39.94
C ARG A 80 16.61 -23.23 -38.97
N ARG A 81 15.33 -23.45 -39.21
CA ARG A 81 14.27 -23.06 -38.24
C ARG A 81 14.39 -23.85 -36.94
N ASP A 82 14.72 -25.13 -37.01
CA ASP A 82 14.95 -25.98 -35.83
C ASP A 82 16.17 -25.50 -35.03
N PHE A 83 17.24 -25.14 -35.72
CA PHE A 83 18.40 -24.53 -35.11
C PHE A 83 18.02 -23.23 -34.37
N GLN A 84 17.23 -22.33 -35.01
CA GLN A 84 16.76 -21.10 -34.38
C GLN A 84 15.84 -21.39 -33.20
N ALA A 85 14.99 -22.40 -33.32
CA ALA A 85 14.10 -22.78 -32.21
C ALA A 85 14.90 -23.26 -31.00
N LEU A 86 15.93 -24.09 -31.19
CA LEU A 86 16.82 -24.52 -30.11
C LEU A 86 17.63 -23.34 -29.53
N TRP A 87 18.18 -22.47 -30.38
CA TRP A 87 18.92 -21.30 -29.95
C TRP A 87 18.07 -20.35 -29.11
N ASN A 88 16.86 -20.11 -29.53
CA ASN A 88 15.91 -19.21 -28.83
C ASN A 88 15.44 -19.74 -27.48
N THR A 89 15.64 -21.02 -27.16
CA THR A 89 15.38 -21.58 -25.82
C THR A 89 16.28 -20.96 -24.75
N GLN A 90 17.41 -20.38 -25.16
CA GLN A 90 18.48 -19.86 -24.29
C GLN A 90 19.15 -20.93 -23.39
N PHE A 91 18.84 -22.20 -23.60
CA PHE A 91 19.42 -23.28 -22.82
C PHE A 91 20.90 -23.53 -23.13
N PHE A 92 21.35 -23.09 -24.29
CA PHE A 92 22.67 -23.39 -24.82
C PHE A 92 23.56 -22.16 -24.91
N GLU A 93 24.84 -22.35 -24.62
CA GLU A 93 25.91 -21.40 -24.84
C GLU A 93 26.35 -21.42 -26.31
N ASP A 94 26.35 -22.60 -26.92
CA ASP A 94 26.67 -22.83 -28.32
C ASP A 94 25.79 -23.93 -28.89
N VAL A 95 25.34 -23.77 -30.13
CA VAL A 95 24.60 -24.75 -30.91
C VAL A 95 25.26 -24.80 -32.27
N ARG A 96 25.72 -25.96 -32.67
CA ARG A 96 26.25 -26.23 -34.01
C ARG A 96 25.39 -27.26 -34.67
N LEU A 97 25.17 -27.08 -35.95
CA LEU A 97 24.39 -27.96 -36.79
C LEU A 97 25.31 -28.58 -37.85
N GLU A 98 25.32 -29.88 -37.90
CA GLU A 98 25.99 -30.63 -38.96
C GLU A 98 24.98 -31.59 -39.61
N VAL A 99 25.12 -31.77 -40.93
CA VAL A 99 24.27 -32.67 -41.69
C VAL A 99 25.18 -33.68 -42.38
N GLU A 100 25.05 -34.95 -42.03
CA GLU A 100 25.86 -36.01 -42.53
C GLU A 100 25.04 -36.91 -43.47
N ASP A 101 25.69 -37.56 -44.43
CA ASP A 101 25.05 -38.57 -45.24
C ASP A 101 24.90 -39.87 -44.47
N SER A 102 23.75 -40.50 -44.60
CA SER A 102 23.52 -41.77 -43.90
C SER A 102 24.34 -42.91 -44.52
N PRO A 103 25.07 -43.67 -43.71
CA PRO A 103 25.78 -44.84 -44.21
C PRO A 103 24.84 -45.98 -44.64
N ASP A 104 23.60 -46.01 -44.13
CA ASP A 104 22.62 -47.07 -44.35
C ASP A 104 21.67 -46.85 -45.53
N GLN A 105 21.52 -45.59 -45.97
CA GLN A 105 20.62 -45.20 -47.07
C GLN A 105 21.24 -44.12 -47.94
N PRO A 106 21.36 -44.31 -49.26
CA PRO A 106 22.00 -43.34 -50.18
C PRO A 106 21.32 -41.96 -50.20
N ASP A 107 19.99 -41.92 -49.96
CA ASP A 107 19.19 -40.71 -49.94
C ASP A 107 18.85 -40.24 -48.53
N GLY A 108 19.44 -40.82 -47.47
CA GLY A 108 19.22 -40.48 -46.07
C GLY A 108 20.18 -39.44 -45.55
N LYS A 109 19.65 -38.43 -44.83
CA LYS A 109 20.46 -37.42 -44.12
C LYS A 109 20.30 -37.58 -42.60
N ILE A 110 21.42 -37.48 -41.88
CA ILE A 110 21.45 -37.44 -40.42
C ILE A 110 21.69 -35.98 -40.01
N VAL A 111 20.76 -35.43 -39.19
CA VAL A 111 20.89 -34.08 -38.67
C VAL A 111 21.45 -34.15 -37.25
N VAL A 112 22.64 -33.61 -37.05
CA VAL A 112 23.34 -33.66 -35.76
C VAL A 112 23.40 -32.24 -35.18
N PHE A 113 22.80 -32.10 -33.99
CA PHE A 113 22.90 -30.86 -33.20
C PHE A 113 23.98 -31.06 -32.12
N TYR A 114 25.08 -30.36 -32.24
CA TYR A 114 26.09 -30.28 -31.20
C TYR A 114 25.70 -29.14 -30.24
N LEU A 115 25.44 -29.52 -28.99
CA LEU A 115 24.87 -28.60 -28.00
C LEU A 115 25.85 -28.39 -26.85
N LYS A 116 26.10 -27.14 -26.50
CA LYS A 116 26.85 -26.80 -25.30
C LYS A 116 25.92 -26.12 -24.33
N GLU A 117 25.47 -26.84 -23.30
CA GLU A 117 24.54 -26.31 -22.31
C GLU A 117 25.15 -25.16 -21.54
N ARG A 118 24.32 -24.11 -21.33
CA ARG A 118 24.69 -22.99 -20.43
C ARG A 118 24.85 -23.52 -19.01
N PRO A 119 25.90 -23.09 -18.28
CA PRO A 119 26.05 -23.48 -16.88
C PRO A 119 24.89 -22.92 -16.04
N ILE A 120 24.62 -23.56 -14.91
CA ILE A 120 23.67 -23.08 -13.90
C ILE A 120 24.42 -22.35 -12.80
N ILE A 121 23.74 -21.43 -12.16
CA ILE A 121 24.25 -20.75 -10.98
C ILE A 121 24.01 -21.67 -9.77
N ARG A 122 25.09 -22.27 -9.26
CA ARG A 122 25.00 -23.17 -8.10
C ARG A 122 24.99 -22.42 -6.78
N ARG A 123 25.67 -21.27 -6.74
CA ARG A 123 25.79 -20.44 -5.54
C ARG A 123 25.95 -18.97 -5.92
N ILE A 124 25.28 -18.10 -5.16
CA ILE A 124 25.46 -16.65 -5.24
C ILE A 124 26.02 -16.20 -3.88
N GLU A 125 27.13 -15.49 -3.89
CA GLU A 125 27.75 -14.90 -2.70
C GLU A 125 27.86 -13.39 -2.86
N TYR A 126 27.61 -12.69 -1.78
CA TYR A 126 27.81 -11.25 -1.67
C TYR A 126 28.96 -10.97 -0.71
N LYS A 127 29.96 -10.22 -1.17
CA LYS A 127 31.13 -9.87 -0.34
C LYS A 127 31.26 -8.36 -0.24
N GLY A 128 31.35 -7.86 1.00
CA GLY A 128 31.53 -6.42 1.25
C GLY A 128 30.24 -5.63 1.50
N ASN A 129 29.08 -6.27 1.48
CA ASN A 129 27.77 -5.67 1.79
C ASN A 129 27.57 -5.45 3.29
N LYS A 130 28.11 -4.33 3.81
CA LYS A 130 28.03 -3.99 5.25
C LYS A 130 26.79 -3.19 5.62
N SER A 131 26.30 -2.36 4.70
CA SER A 131 25.15 -1.47 4.90
C SER A 131 23.82 -2.03 4.43
N ILE A 132 23.83 -3.11 3.65
CA ILE A 132 22.66 -3.79 3.13
C ILE A 132 22.76 -5.28 3.44
N SER A 133 21.63 -5.92 3.76
CA SER A 133 21.58 -7.35 3.99
C SER A 133 21.37 -8.13 2.68
N GLU A 134 21.67 -9.43 2.70
CA GLU A 134 21.35 -10.30 1.56
C GLU A 134 19.85 -10.35 1.28
N SER A 135 19.02 -10.26 2.32
CA SER A 135 17.56 -10.19 2.20
C SER A 135 17.13 -8.95 1.40
N ASP A 136 17.69 -7.78 1.72
CA ASP A 136 17.39 -6.53 1.03
C ASP A 136 17.76 -6.62 -0.47
N ILE A 137 18.88 -7.29 -0.79
CA ILE A 137 19.30 -7.52 -2.18
C ILE A 137 18.31 -8.43 -2.91
N LEU A 138 17.87 -9.52 -2.24
CA LEU A 138 16.92 -10.47 -2.83
C LEU A 138 15.54 -9.84 -3.06
N ASP A 139 15.08 -9.02 -2.12
CA ASP A 139 13.83 -8.27 -2.25
C ASP A 139 13.92 -7.24 -3.40
N ALA A 140 15.02 -6.50 -3.50
CA ALA A 140 15.26 -5.60 -4.64
C ALA A 140 15.30 -6.34 -5.98
N PHE A 141 15.90 -7.54 -6.04
CA PHE A 141 15.89 -8.37 -7.24
C PHE A 141 14.49 -8.83 -7.65
N LYS A 142 13.64 -9.14 -6.67
CA LYS A 142 12.23 -9.51 -6.88
C LYS A 142 11.43 -8.32 -7.40
N ASP A 143 11.55 -7.16 -6.77
CA ASP A 143 10.81 -5.94 -7.13
C ASP A 143 11.19 -5.43 -8.52
N LYS A 144 12.48 -5.42 -8.83
CA LYS A 144 13.02 -5.01 -10.14
C LYS A 144 12.99 -6.13 -11.19
N LYS A 145 12.45 -7.31 -10.86
CA LYS A 145 12.31 -8.46 -11.76
C LYS A 145 13.63 -8.88 -12.43
N VAL A 146 14.71 -8.93 -11.68
CA VAL A 146 16.06 -9.28 -12.19
C VAL A 146 16.10 -10.71 -12.73
N GLY A 147 15.34 -11.62 -12.11
CA GLY A 147 15.25 -13.03 -12.52
C GLY A 147 16.56 -13.81 -12.34
N LEU A 148 17.36 -13.43 -11.35
CA LEU A 148 18.61 -14.11 -10.97
C LEU A 148 18.37 -14.88 -9.67
N SER A 149 18.60 -16.19 -9.69
CA SER A 149 18.45 -17.06 -8.52
C SER A 149 19.40 -18.25 -8.59
N VAL A 150 19.59 -18.92 -7.46
CA VAL A 150 20.26 -20.21 -7.42
C VAL A 150 19.49 -21.21 -8.27
N GLU A 151 20.17 -22.12 -8.97
CA GLU A 151 19.67 -23.08 -9.96
C GLU A 151 19.15 -22.42 -11.27
N SER A 152 19.16 -21.09 -11.41
CA SER A 152 18.87 -20.44 -12.69
C SER A 152 20.04 -20.56 -13.66
N GLN A 153 19.76 -20.40 -14.95
CA GLN A 153 20.80 -20.40 -15.99
C GLN A 153 21.69 -19.15 -15.88
N PHE A 154 22.97 -19.34 -16.11
CA PHE A 154 23.92 -18.25 -16.17
C PHE A 154 23.65 -17.36 -17.40
N ASP A 155 23.26 -16.12 -17.13
CA ASP A 155 22.97 -15.11 -18.12
C ASP A 155 23.74 -13.82 -17.80
N PRO A 156 24.71 -13.44 -18.62
CA PRO A 156 25.49 -12.22 -18.40
C PRO A 156 24.64 -10.95 -18.34
N THR A 157 23.52 -10.92 -19.07
CA THR A 157 22.60 -9.77 -19.08
C THR A 157 21.91 -9.61 -17.74
N LYS A 158 21.42 -10.71 -17.15
CA LYS A 158 20.82 -10.71 -15.83
C LYS A 158 21.83 -10.34 -14.74
N ILE A 159 23.06 -10.79 -14.87
CA ILE A 159 24.14 -10.46 -13.93
C ILE A 159 24.45 -8.97 -14.00
N LYS A 160 24.49 -8.39 -15.21
CA LYS A 160 24.69 -6.94 -15.38
C LYS A 160 23.52 -6.13 -14.82
N HIS A 161 22.29 -6.59 -15.01
CA HIS A 161 21.12 -5.99 -14.40
C HIS A 161 21.17 -6.08 -12.87
N ALA A 162 21.56 -7.24 -12.31
CA ALA A 162 21.77 -7.40 -10.87
C ALA A 162 22.84 -6.44 -10.33
N GLU A 163 23.94 -6.22 -11.04
CA GLU A 163 24.96 -5.25 -10.68
C GLU A 163 24.38 -3.82 -10.55
N VAL A 164 23.54 -3.41 -11.52
CA VAL A 164 22.89 -2.10 -11.50
C VAL A 164 21.93 -1.98 -10.32
N VAL A 165 21.10 -2.98 -10.10
CA VAL A 165 20.13 -2.98 -8.98
C VAL A 165 20.84 -2.92 -7.62
N ILE A 166 21.95 -3.66 -7.44
CA ILE A 166 22.72 -3.58 -6.19
C ILE A 166 23.32 -2.18 -6.02
N LYS A 167 23.82 -1.54 -7.10
CA LYS A 167 24.33 -0.17 -7.04
C LYS A 167 23.24 0.84 -6.68
N GLU A 168 22.05 0.71 -7.26
CA GLU A 168 20.89 1.53 -6.92
C GLU A 168 20.53 1.39 -5.45
N LEU A 169 20.41 0.16 -4.96
CA LEU A 169 20.11 -0.13 -3.54
C LEU A 169 21.16 0.47 -2.61
N LEU A 170 22.43 0.36 -2.95
CA LEU A 170 23.53 0.99 -2.20
C LEU A 170 23.44 2.51 -2.21
N ALA A 171 23.07 3.11 -3.34
CA ALA A 171 22.88 4.55 -3.46
C ALA A 171 21.72 5.05 -2.59
N GLU A 172 20.60 4.31 -2.54
CA GLU A 172 19.48 4.60 -1.63
C GLU A 172 19.94 4.59 -0.15
N HIS A 173 20.91 3.75 0.18
CA HIS A 173 21.54 3.73 1.53
C HIS A 173 22.69 4.75 1.67
N GLY A 174 22.83 5.68 0.72
CA GLY A 174 23.83 6.76 0.75
C GLY A 174 25.22 6.36 0.35
N ARG A 175 25.36 5.27 -0.38
CA ARG A 175 26.63 4.77 -0.93
C ARG A 175 26.73 5.08 -2.43
N GLN A 176 26.68 6.35 -2.80
CA GLN A 176 26.67 6.81 -4.21
C GLN A 176 27.92 6.40 -5.00
N PHE A 177 29.04 6.19 -4.33
CA PHE A 177 30.30 5.80 -4.95
C PHE A 177 30.56 4.29 -4.84
N ALA A 178 29.53 3.51 -4.53
CA ALA A 178 29.68 2.06 -4.45
C ALA A 178 30.04 1.47 -5.82
N THR A 179 30.94 0.52 -5.79
CA THR A 179 31.28 -0.28 -6.98
C THR A 179 30.92 -1.72 -6.72
N VAL A 180 30.29 -2.35 -7.70
CA VAL A 180 29.90 -3.74 -7.66
C VAL A 180 30.56 -4.44 -8.84
N LYS A 181 31.37 -5.47 -8.56
CA LYS A 181 32.07 -6.23 -9.59
C LYS A 181 31.66 -7.71 -9.48
N PRO A 182 30.81 -8.20 -10.39
CA PRO A 182 30.49 -9.62 -10.46
C PRO A 182 31.70 -10.40 -10.95
N THR A 183 32.03 -11.48 -10.26
CA THR A 183 33.03 -12.48 -10.67
C THR A 183 32.39 -13.85 -10.62
N TYR A 184 32.82 -14.75 -11.51
CA TYR A 184 32.28 -16.10 -11.56
C TYR A 184 33.38 -17.14 -11.74
N GLU A 185 33.24 -18.24 -11.05
CA GLU A 185 34.11 -19.39 -11.14
C GLU A 185 33.33 -20.59 -11.75
N ARG A 186 33.86 -21.18 -12.82
CA ARG A 186 33.23 -22.35 -13.44
C ARG A 186 33.64 -23.62 -12.70
N ILE A 187 32.65 -24.42 -12.33
CA ILE A 187 32.83 -25.77 -11.75
C ILE A 187 32.65 -26.79 -12.89
N ALA A 188 33.76 -27.15 -13.53
CA ALA A 188 33.73 -27.98 -14.73
C ALA A 188 33.03 -29.34 -14.56
N ALA A 189 33.15 -29.98 -13.39
CA ALA A 189 32.57 -31.30 -13.10
C ALA A 189 31.02 -31.31 -13.20
N THR A 190 30.35 -30.21 -12.87
CA THR A 190 28.88 -30.11 -12.81
C THR A 190 28.29 -29.14 -13.82
N ASN A 191 29.09 -28.57 -14.73
CA ASN A 191 28.71 -27.46 -15.60
C ASN A 191 27.92 -26.38 -14.86
N ALA A 192 28.47 -25.95 -13.73
CA ALA A 192 27.87 -24.97 -12.86
C ALA A 192 28.80 -23.78 -12.64
N VAL A 193 28.25 -22.68 -12.15
CA VAL A 193 28.97 -21.45 -11.86
C VAL A 193 28.71 -21.04 -10.42
N LYS A 194 29.75 -20.64 -9.71
CA LYS A 194 29.67 -19.89 -8.47
C LYS A 194 29.80 -18.40 -8.84
N LEU A 195 28.75 -17.63 -8.55
CA LEU A 195 28.71 -16.19 -8.80
C LEU A 195 29.04 -15.45 -7.50
N VAL A 196 29.94 -14.49 -7.55
CA VAL A 196 30.34 -13.68 -6.40
C VAL A 196 30.23 -12.20 -6.80
N PHE A 197 29.39 -11.45 -6.10
CA PHE A 197 29.33 -10.02 -6.20
C PHE A 197 30.31 -9.40 -5.19
N ASN A 198 31.40 -8.84 -5.69
CA ASN A 198 32.34 -8.10 -4.86
C ASN A 198 31.87 -6.65 -4.79
N ILE A 199 31.45 -6.25 -3.60
CA ILE A 199 30.85 -4.94 -3.31
C ILE A 199 31.87 -4.10 -2.54
N ASP A 200 32.22 -2.96 -3.08
CA ASP A 200 32.92 -1.89 -2.36
C ASP A 200 31.93 -0.74 -2.17
N GLU A 201 31.44 -0.58 -0.96
CA GLU A 201 30.42 0.41 -0.65
C GLU A 201 30.92 1.86 -0.74
N GLY A 202 32.22 2.07 -0.70
CA GLY A 202 32.79 3.41 -0.62
C GLY A 202 32.35 4.21 0.62
N PRO A 203 32.66 5.50 0.68
CA PRO A 203 32.26 6.36 1.79
C PRO A 203 30.77 6.68 1.76
N LYS A 204 30.13 6.82 2.94
CA LYS A 204 28.77 7.33 3.06
C LYS A 204 28.76 8.83 2.77
N VAL A 205 27.91 9.25 1.82
CA VAL A 205 27.79 10.64 1.41
C VAL A 205 26.57 11.27 2.10
N LYS A 206 26.77 12.45 2.65
CA LYS A 206 25.73 13.23 3.32
C LYS A 206 25.39 14.48 2.52
N VAL A 207 24.18 15.01 2.71
CA VAL A 207 23.80 16.29 2.15
C VAL A 207 24.57 17.39 2.84
N GLY A 208 25.25 18.23 2.04
CA GLY A 208 25.95 19.43 2.49
C GLY A 208 25.06 20.67 2.49
N THR A 209 25.56 21.75 1.94
CA THR A 209 24.81 23.00 1.78
C THR A 209 23.98 22.94 0.50
N ILE A 210 22.69 23.34 0.59
CA ILE A 210 21.82 23.52 -0.55
C ILE A 210 21.66 25.00 -0.80
N THR A 211 22.00 25.44 -2.00
CA THR A 211 21.91 26.85 -2.45
C THR A 211 21.03 26.94 -3.70
N PHE A 212 20.28 28.00 -3.80
CA PHE A 212 19.44 28.27 -4.97
C PHE A 212 19.98 29.49 -5.71
N THR A 213 19.89 29.48 -7.03
CA THR A 213 20.28 30.63 -7.87
C THR A 213 19.12 30.99 -8.78
N GLY A 214 18.87 32.30 -8.93
CA GLY A 214 17.81 32.82 -9.79
C GLY A 214 16.43 32.94 -9.11
N ASN A 215 16.27 32.47 -7.87
CA ASN A 215 15.06 32.61 -7.08
C ASN A 215 14.90 34.03 -6.54
N LYS A 216 13.91 34.75 -7.04
CA LYS A 216 13.57 36.13 -6.61
C LYS A 216 12.28 36.18 -5.80
N VAL A 217 11.33 35.30 -6.10
CA VAL A 217 9.99 35.25 -5.51
C VAL A 217 9.97 34.54 -4.16
N PHE A 218 10.71 33.45 -4.05
CA PHE A 218 10.75 32.69 -2.80
C PHE A 218 12.15 32.72 -2.20
N SER A 219 12.19 32.90 -0.88
CA SER A 219 13.45 32.77 -0.15
C SER A 219 13.94 31.33 -0.10
N ASP A 220 15.25 31.14 0.03
CA ASP A 220 15.90 29.82 0.15
C ASP A 220 15.25 28.99 1.26
N GLY A 221 14.90 29.60 2.40
CA GLY A 221 14.24 28.90 3.50
C GLY A 221 12.84 28.38 3.14
N LYS A 222 12.11 29.04 2.20
CA LYS A 222 10.80 28.56 1.72
C LYS A 222 11.00 27.42 0.73
N LEU A 223 12.00 27.50 -0.14
CA LEU A 223 12.36 26.46 -1.09
C LEU A 223 12.85 25.20 -0.36
N LEU A 224 13.74 25.34 0.62
CA LEU A 224 14.17 24.23 1.48
C LEU A 224 13.01 23.55 2.20
N ARG A 225 11.98 24.29 2.63
CA ARG A 225 10.78 23.71 3.25
C ARG A 225 9.92 22.91 2.26
N ALA A 226 9.94 23.26 0.99
CA ALA A 226 9.25 22.53 -0.05
C ALA A 226 9.89 21.17 -0.35
N MET A 227 11.21 21.05 -0.15
CA MET A 227 11.93 19.78 -0.24
C MET A 227 11.55 18.88 0.95
N ARG A 228 11.16 17.64 0.72
CA ARG A 228 10.72 16.69 1.76
C ARG A 228 11.83 15.72 2.18
N HIS A 229 12.67 15.32 1.23
CA HIS A 229 13.59 14.22 1.39
C HIS A 229 15.01 14.67 1.73
N ASP A 230 15.64 15.48 0.91
CA ASP A 230 17.07 15.80 1.03
C ASP A 230 17.38 17.09 1.80
N ARG A 231 16.37 17.76 2.35
CA ARG A 231 16.63 18.93 3.19
C ARG A 231 17.34 18.56 4.48
N PRO A 232 18.38 19.31 4.92
CA PRO A 232 18.96 19.12 6.23
C PRO A 232 17.94 19.44 7.34
N TYR A 233 17.93 18.64 8.41
CA TYR A 233 17.11 18.95 9.59
C TYR A 233 17.67 20.20 10.29
N ALA A 234 16.92 21.29 10.29
CA ALA A 234 17.19 22.46 11.12
C ALA A 234 16.27 22.45 12.34
N ILE A 235 16.79 22.86 13.51
CA ILE A 235 15.95 23.13 14.69
C ILE A 235 14.95 24.25 14.37
N PRO A 236 13.78 24.34 15.05
CA PRO A 236 12.49 24.84 14.53
C PRO A 236 12.47 26.29 14.02
N LEU A 237 13.54 26.98 13.99
CA LEU A 237 13.70 28.29 13.39
C LEU A 237 14.59 28.16 12.16
N TYR A 238 14.04 27.93 11.01
CA TYR A 238 14.71 27.95 9.68
C TYR A 238 15.41 29.29 9.34
N ILE A 239 15.89 29.99 10.34
CA ILE A 239 16.55 31.31 10.27
C ILE A 239 18.07 31.14 10.09
N THR A 240 18.62 29.99 10.48
CA THR A 240 20.05 29.68 10.30
C THR A 240 20.19 28.32 9.65
N ASN A 241 21.04 28.23 8.61
CA ASN A 241 21.40 26.98 7.92
C ASN A 241 22.25 26.01 8.77
N ILE A 242 21.96 25.90 10.06
CA ILE A 242 22.65 24.96 10.96
C ILE A 242 21.96 23.62 10.85
N ALA A 243 22.55 22.71 10.09
CA ALA A 243 22.10 21.32 10.00
C ALA A 243 22.37 20.62 11.36
N VAL A 244 21.30 20.25 12.06
CA VAL A 244 21.39 19.54 13.35
C VAL A 244 21.53 18.05 13.16
N MET A 245 20.97 17.48 12.08
CA MET A 245 21.12 16.08 11.69
C MET A 245 21.49 16.00 10.22
N ASP A 246 22.55 15.27 9.95
CA ASP A 246 23.04 15.02 8.61
C ASP A 246 22.17 13.98 7.91
N LYS A 247 21.48 14.36 6.84
CA LYS A 247 20.79 13.41 5.96
C LYS A 247 21.76 12.81 4.95
N THR A 248 21.51 11.56 4.63
CA THR A 248 22.18 10.86 3.56
C THR A 248 21.71 11.40 2.22
N TYR A 249 22.63 11.70 1.31
CA TYR A 249 22.29 12.14 -0.05
C TYR A 249 21.74 10.98 -0.88
N ASP A 250 20.64 11.26 -1.57
CA ASP A 250 19.98 10.32 -2.50
C ASP A 250 19.54 11.07 -3.75
N ARG A 251 20.05 10.67 -4.90
CA ARG A 251 19.77 11.36 -6.17
C ARG A 251 18.29 11.28 -6.57
N GLN A 252 17.64 10.13 -6.40
CA GLN A 252 16.25 9.96 -6.80
C GLN A 252 15.33 10.83 -5.93
N LYS A 253 15.61 10.90 -4.64
CA LYS A 253 14.86 11.75 -3.69
C LYS A 253 15.10 13.24 -3.97
N LEU A 254 16.32 13.61 -4.40
CA LEU A 254 16.57 14.97 -4.81
C LEU A 254 15.75 15.32 -6.05
N ASP A 255 15.74 14.46 -7.06
CA ASP A 255 14.96 14.69 -8.29
C ASP A 255 13.44 14.79 -7.97
N GLU A 256 12.93 13.99 -7.05
CA GLU A 256 11.56 14.11 -6.55
C GLU A 256 11.33 15.45 -5.83
N ASP A 257 12.25 15.88 -4.97
CA ASP A 257 12.18 17.17 -4.28
C ASP A 257 12.21 18.35 -5.27
N LEU A 258 12.96 18.25 -6.37
CA LEU A 258 12.98 19.28 -7.42
C LEU A 258 11.67 19.33 -8.20
N GLU A 259 11.17 18.19 -8.67
CA GLU A 259 9.97 18.12 -9.52
C GLU A 259 8.67 18.33 -8.73
N VAL A 260 8.51 17.65 -7.60
CA VAL A 260 7.28 17.69 -6.80
C VAL A 260 7.34 18.82 -5.77
N GLY A 261 8.47 18.98 -5.09
CA GLY A 261 8.63 19.98 -4.04
C GLY A 261 8.76 21.39 -4.61
N ILE A 262 9.86 21.66 -5.30
CA ILE A 262 10.19 23.02 -5.75
C ILE A 262 9.32 23.45 -6.93
N LYS A 263 9.28 22.71 -8.02
CA LYS A 263 8.40 23.05 -9.16
C LYS A 263 6.92 23.09 -8.73
N GLY A 264 6.50 22.16 -7.83
CA GLY A 264 5.17 22.16 -7.25
C GLY A 264 4.86 23.48 -6.52
N LEU A 265 5.75 23.94 -5.64
CA LEU A 265 5.61 25.20 -4.92
C LEU A 265 5.41 26.39 -5.87
N TYR A 266 6.22 26.51 -6.91
CA TYR A 266 6.11 27.57 -7.91
C TYR A 266 4.78 27.50 -8.68
N ARG A 267 4.39 26.29 -9.15
CA ARG A 267 3.12 26.08 -9.87
C ARG A 267 1.91 26.35 -9.00
N ASP A 268 1.99 26.12 -7.69
CA ASP A 268 0.93 26.42 -6.74
C ASP A 268 0.76 27.93 -6.50
N HIS A 269 1.76 28.73 -6.87
CA HIS A 269 1.75 30.20 -6.79
C HIS A 269 1.71 30.88 -8.17
N GLY A 270 1.29 30.15 -9.20
CA GLY A 270 1.04 30.72 -10.54
C GLY A 270 2.26 30.74 -11.48
N TYR A 271 3.39 30.27 -11.07
CA TYR A 271 4.58 30.22 -11.94
C TYR A 271 4.57 28.90 -12.73
N PHE A 272 3.64 28.81 -13.67
CA PHE A 272 3.38 27.59 -14.41
C PHE A 272 4.57 27.12 -15.27
N LYS A 273 5.31 28.06 -15.86
CA LYS A 273 6.47 27.83 -16.72
C LYS A 273 7.82 27.82 -15.99
N VAL A 274 7.80 27.64 -14.66
CA VAL A 274 9.06 27.53 -13.92
C VAL A 274 9.94 26.42 -14.47
N ASN A 275 11.18 26.73 -14.70
CA ASN A 275 12.21 25.76 -15.06
C ASN A 275 13.19 25.63 -13.90
N VAL A 276 13.33 24.42 -13.36
CA VAL A 276 14.35 24.08 -12.38
C VAL A 276 15.38 23.26 -13.13
N GLY A 277 16.56 23.84 -13.32
CA GLY A 277 17.64 23.19 -14.06
C GLY A 277 18.30 22.07 -13.26
N ASP A 278 19.19 21.34 -13.93
CA ASP A 278 19.92 20.25 -13.29
C ASP A 278 20.77 20.77 -12.14
N PRO A 279 20.72 20.13 -10.96
CA PRO A 279 21.50 20.56 -9.81
C PRO A 279 22.99 20.32 -10.05
N VAL A 280 23.79 21.34 -9.76
CA VAL A 280 25.24 21.23 -9.75
C VAL A 280 25.69 20.65 -8.42
N LEU A 281 26.32 19.47 -8.49
CA LEU A 281 26.77 18.72 -7.34
C LEU A 281 28.27 18.90 -7.14
N ASN A 282 28.68 19.41 -5.99
CA ASN A 282 30.09 19.54 -5.61
C ASN A 282 30.37 18.73 -4.35
N THR A 283 31.14 17.66 -4.50
CA THR A 283 31.52 16.79 -3.37
C THR A 283 32.74 17.35 -2.67
N VAL A 284 32.61 17.65 -1.40
CA VAL A 284 33.67 18.16 -0.54
C VAL A 284 33.91 17.21 0.64
N ASP A 285 35.17 17.08 1.02
CA ASP A 285 35.53 16.43 2.28
C ASP A 285 35.51 17.53 3.36
N GLU A 286 34.43 17.62 4.12
CA GLU A 286 34.29 18.59 5.20
C GLU A 286 34.56 17.97 6.56
N ASP A 287 35.55 18.54 7.25
CA ASP A 287 35.71 18.42 8.68
C ASP A 287 34.85 19.48 9.39
N ARG A 288 33.58 19.19 9.64
CA ARG A 288 32.82 20.02 10.57
C ARG A 288 33.24 19.68 12.00
N SER A 289 34.08 20.53 12.56
CA SER A 289 34.23 20.62 14.01
C SER A 289 32.83 20.89 14.59
N GLY A 290 32.33 19.94 15.40
CA GLY A 290 30.99 20.02 15.95
C GLY A 290 30.69 21.35 16.65
N ILE A 291 29.44 21.69 16.80
CA ILE A 291 28.92 22.83 17.55
C ILE A 291 29.71 22.93 18.86
N LYS A 292 30.42 24.02 19.06
CA LYS A 292 31.05 24.38 20.35
C LYS A 292 29.92 24.69 21.36
N GLY A 293 29.39 23.67 21.98
CA GLY A 293 28.41 23.75 23.04
C GLY A 293 28.71 22.71 24.13
N PRO A 294 28.10 22.80 25.32
CA PRO A 294 28.44 21.94 26.44
C PRO A 294 28.08 20.45 26.28
N TRP A 295 27.59 20.04 25.12
CA TRP A 295 27.18 18.66 24.84
C TRP A 295 27.99 18.05 23.68
N PRO A 296 29.05 17.26 23.97
CA PRO A 296 30.00 16.79 22.96
C PRO A 296 29.52 15.58 22.12
N MET A 297 28.26 15.20 22.14
CA MET A 297 27.79 13.92 21.59
C MET A 297 27.09 13.94 20.22
N LEU A 298 26.96 15.06 19.53
CA LEU A 298 26.23 15.14 18.28
C LEU A 298 27.13 15.72 17.17
N GLY A 299 27.81 14.83 16.45
CA GLY A 299 28.48 15.20 15.21
C GLY A 299 29.53 14.20 14.75
N SER A 300 29.26 13.46 13.68
CA SER A 300 30.29 12.72 12.94
C SER A 300 31.27 13.72 12.33
N LYS A 301 32.53 13.65 12.71
CA LYS A 301 33.54 14.68 12.45
C LYS A 301 34.21 14.60 11.08
N HIS A 302 34.10 13.49 10.35
CA HIS A 302 34.72 13.30 9.06
C HIS A 302 33.73 12.64 8.10
N GLY A 303 33.57 13.18 6.87
CA GLY A 303 32.76 12.53 5.85
C GLY A 303 32.60 13.34 4.58
N LYS A 304 32.32 12.63 3.49
CA LYS A 304 32.01 13.25 2.20
C LYS A 304 30.63 13.87 2.24
N ARG A 305 30.53 15.12 1.78
CA ARG A 305 29.29 15.87 1.64
C ARG A 305 29.11 16.33 0.22
N VAL A 306 27.87 16.40 -0.22
CA VAL A 306 27.51 16.96 -1.52
C VAL A 306 26.87 18.31 -1.28
N ASN A 307 27.53 19.39 -1.73
CA ASN A 307 26.93 20.71 -1.83
C ASN A 307 26.16 20.78 -3.13
N ILE A 308 24.90 21.22 -3.04
CA ILE A 308 23.94 21.18 -4.14
C ILE A 308 23.57 22.61 -4.50
N THR A 309 23.83 23.03 -5.74
CA THR A 309 23.39 24.33 -6.26
C THR A 309 22.30 24.10 -7.29
N ILE A 310 21.12 24.66 -7.08
CA ILE A 310 19.93 24.45 -7.89
C ILE A 310 19.62 25.74 -8.64
N PRO A 311 19.81 25.78 -9.97
CA PRO A 311 19.43 26.92 -10.77
C PRO A 311 17.92 26.94 -11.03
N ILE A 312 17.28 28.11 -10.88
CA ILE A 312 15.84 28.28 -11.03
C ILE A 312 15.58 29.46 -11.97
N GLU A 313 14.76 29.20 -12.98
CA GLU A 313 14.20 30.24 -13.86
C GLU A 313 12.70 30.32 -13.56
N GLU A 314 12.29 31.33 -12.79
CA GLU A 314 10.92 31.42 -12.24
C GLU A 314 9.85 31.66 -13.29
N GLY A 315 10.18 32.37 -14.36
CA GLY A 315 9.24 32.78 -15.40
C GLY A 315 8.23 33.84 -14.92
N ALA A 316 7.15 34.00 -15.67
CA ALA A 316 6.07 34.93 -15.34
C ALA A 316 5.00 34.26 -14.50
N GLN A 317 4.34 35.03 -13.64
CA GLN A 317 3.18 34.58 -12.89
C GLN A 317 1.92 34.61 -13.78
N PHE A 318 1.18 33.50 -13.79
CA PHE A 318 -0.06 33.34 -14.53
C PHE A 318 -1.26 33.40 -13.58
N ARG A 319 -2.38 33.90 -14.11
CA ARG A 319 -3.67 33.98 -13.44
C ARG A 319 -4.66 33.03 -14.09
N MET A 320 -5.72 32.69 -13.39
CA MET A 320 -6.82 31.93 -13.93
C MET A 320 -7.59 32.77 -14.94
N GLY A 321 -7.74 32.27 -16.15
CA GLY A 321 -8.60 32.81 -17.18
C GLY A 321 -10.01 32.24 -17.09
N SER A 322 -10.60 31.95 -18.23
CA SER A 322 -11.93 31.34 -18.31
C SER A 322 -11.94 29.90 -17.81
N LEU A 323 -13.03 29.53 -17.11
CA LEU A 323 -13.31 28.16 -16.69
C LEU A 323 -14.53 27.64 -17.47
N LYS A 324 -14.36 26.55 -18.18
CA LYS A 324 -15.42 25.90 -18.94
C LYS A 324 -15.54 24.43 -18.53
N PHE A 325 -16.74 23.89 -18.68
CA PHE A 325 -17.02 22.48 -18.44
C PHE A 325 -17.65 21.86 -19.68
N ARG A 326 -17.17 20.69 -20.09
CA ARG A 326 -17.77 19.92 -21.17
C ARG A 326 -17.75 18.43 -20.84
N SER A 327 -18.68 17.68 -21.44
CA SER A 327 -18.61 16.22 -21.45
C SER A 327 -17.61 15.77 -22.51
N SER A 328 -16.87 14.70 -22.25
CA SER A 328 -16.01 14.05 -23.24
C SER A 328 -16.83 13.44 -24.37
N ASP A 329 -18.06 13.00 -24.07
CA ASP A 329 -19.03 12.56 -25.06
C ASP A 329 -20.00 13.71 -25.38
N PRO A 330 -19.96 14.27 -26.60
CA PRO A 330 -20.84 15.37 -26.99
C PRO A 330 -22.33 15.01 -27.01
N GLU A 331 -22.66 13.71 -27.17
CA GLU A 331 -24.06 13.24 -27.18
C GLU A 331 -24.63 13.12 -25.76
N VAL A 332 -23.75 12.97 -24.77
CA VAL A 332 -24.10 12.87 -23.34
C VAL A 332 -23.80 14.20 -22.69
N GLY A 333 -24.81 14.96 -22.34
CA GLY A 333 -24.64 16.22 -21.61
C GLY A 333 -24.02 16.00 -20.22
N LEU A 334 -23.67 17.11 -19.55
CA LEU A 334 -23.18 17.05 -18.17
C LEU A 334 -24.30 16.62 -17.21
N VAL A 335 -23.99 15.69 -16.30
CA VAL A 335 -24.91 15.24 -15.23
C VAL A 335 -25.25 16.40 -14.29
N PHE A 336 -24.26 17.21 -13.96
CA PHE A 336 -24.45 18.41 -13.13
C PHE A 336 -24.36 19.68 -13.98
N LYS A 337 -25.18 20.66 -13.65
CA LYS A 337 -25.14 21.98 -14.30
C LYS A 337 -23.78 22.64 -14.09
N SER A 338 -23.27 23.32 -15.12
CA SER A 338 -21.97 24.01 -15.08
C SER A 338 -21.85 25.01 -13.92
N ASP A 339 -22.94 25.68 -13.54
CA ASP A 339 -22.96 26.61 -12.42
C ASP A 339 -22.71 25.92 -11.07
N LEU A 340 -23.20 24.69 -10.90
CA LEU A 340 -22.91 23.87 -9.71
C LEU A 340 -21.45 23.45 -9.68
N LEU A 341 -20.92 23.01 -10.81
CA LEU A 341 -19.53 22.59 -10.95
C LEU A 341 -18.59 23.77 -10.70
N ALA A 342 -18.92 24.96 -11.20
CA ALA A 342 -18.16 26.19 -10.97
C ALA A 342 -18.10 26.61 -9.48
N ARG A 343 -19.17 26.33 -8.72
CA ARG A 343 -19.18 26.63 -7.26
C ARG A 343 -18.24 25.73 -6.46
N VAL A 344 -18.00 24.52 -6.92
CA VAL A 344 -17.08 23.56 -6.28
C VAL A 344 -15.63 23.88 -6.64
N PHE A 345 -15.40 24.65 -7.71
CA PHE A 345 -14.05 24.99 -8.16
C PHE A 345 -13.41 26.05 -7.25
N PRO A 346 -12.20 25.81 -6.70
CA PRO A 346 -11.64 26.65 -5.64
C PRO A 346 -10.90 27.91 -6.13
N ILE A 347 -10.88 28.18 -7.44
CA ILE A 347 -10.19 29.33 -8.04
C ILE A 347 -11.19 30.12 -8.89
N LYS A 348 -11.25 31.43 -8.66
CA LYS A 348 -12.06 32.34 -9.48
C LYS A 348 -11.25 32.92 -10.64
N GLU A 349 -11.94 33.36 -11.69
CA GLU A 349 -11.31 34.09 -12.80
C GLU A 349 -10.55 35.31 -12.29
N GLY A 350 -9.33 35.52 -12.77
CA GLY A 350 -8.44 36.59 -12.33
C GLY A 350 -7.60 36.29 -11.09
N GLU A 351 -7.90 35.25 -10.31
CA GLU A 351 -7.06 34.83 -9.19
C GLU A 351 -5.74 34.19 -9.70
N VAL A 352 -4.74 34.12 -8.82
CA VAL A 352 -3.49 33.45 -9.12
C VAL A 352 -3.75 31.96 -9.40
N PHE A 353 -3.24 31.47 -10.53
CA PHE A 353 -3.32 30.06 -10.89
C PHE A 353 -2.62 29.19 -9.86
N SER A 354 -3.21 28.06 -9.49
CA SER A 354 -2.62 27.13 -8.51
C SER A 354 -2.87 25.69 -8.91
N ALA A 355 -1.81 24.96 -9.17
CA ALA A 355 -1.89 23.55 -9.52
C ALA A 355 -2.44 22.67 -8.38
N ASP A 356 -2.12 23.00 -7.13
CA ASP A 356 -2.66 22.29 -5.96
C ASP A 356 -4.17 22.45 -5.82
N LYS A 357 -4.68 23.68 -6.02
CA LYS A 357 -6.12 23.93 -6.00
C LYS A 357 -6.85 23.18 -7.12
N ILE A 358 -6.23 23.06 -8.31
CA ILE A 358 -6.81 22.28 -9.41
C ILE A 358 -6.84 20.79 -9.05
N ARG A 359 -5.75 20.24 -8.52
CA ARG A 359 -5.72 18.86 -8.04
C ARG A 359 -6.85 18.59 -7.02
N LYS A 360 -7.02 19.47 -6.05
CA LYS A 360 -8.11 19.41 -5.07
C LYS A 360 -9.49 19.50 -5.72
N ALA A 361 -9.64 20.32 -6.78
CA ALA A 361 -10.88 20.38 -7.53
C ALA A 361 -11.18 19.06 -8.24
N LEU A 362 -10.18 18.45 -8.89
CA LEU A 362 -10.32 17.15 -9.53
C LEU A 362 -10.75 16.07 -8.53
N ASP A 363 -10.12 16.04 -7.34
CA ASP A 363 -10.49 15.11 -6.27
C ASP A 363 -11.92 15.38 -5.75
N ASN A 364 -12.30 16.65 -5.62
CA ASN A 364 -13.66 17.01 -5.21
C ASN A 364 -14.69 16.58 -6.25
N TYR A 365 -14.40 16.73 -7.56
CA TYR A 365 -15.29 16.24 -8.60
C TYR A 365 -15.39 14.72 -8.61
N LYS A 366 -14.28 14.00 -8.43
CA LYS A 366 -14.31 12.54 -8.27
C LYS A 366 -15.17 12.11 -7.09
N LYS A 367 -15.07 12.80 -5.96
CA LYS A 367 -15.91 12.54 -4.79
C LYS A 367 -17.37 12.85 -5.09
N LEU A 368 -17.66 14.02 -5.67
CA LEU A 368 -19.02 14.42 -6.03
C LEU A 368 -19.68 13.40 -6.95
N TYR A 369 -19.04 13.03 -8.06
CA TYR A 369 -19.58 12.04 -8.99
C TYR A 369 -19.65 10.64 -8.37
N GLY A 370 -18.67 10.26 -7.54
CA GLY A 370 -18.68 9.00 -6.81
C GLY A 370 -19.82 8.89 -5.79
N GLU A 371 -20.31 10.01 -5.21
CA GLU A 371 -21.51 10.02 -4.37
C GLU A 371 -22.80 9.70 -5.13
N TYR A 372 -22.80 9.89 -6.45
CA TYR A 372 -23.91 9.61 -7.33
C TYR A 372 -23.70 8.36 -8.21
N GLY A 373 -22.77 7.50 -7.85
CA GLY A 373 -22.56 6.19 -8.50
C GLY A 373 -21.69 6.18 -9.75
N TYR A 374 -21.06 7.26 -10.09
CA TYR A 374 -20.14 7.34 -11.24
C TYR A 374 -18.74 6.92 -10.81
N ILE A 375 -18.52 5.61 -10.62
CA ILE A 375 -17.28 5.05 -10.08
C ILE A 375 -16.10 5.28 -11.04
N ASP A 376 -16.35 5.18 -12.34
CA ASP A 376 -15.34 5.26 -13.40
C ASP A 376 -15.19 6.69 -13.95
N PHE A 377 -15.73 7.69 -13.24
CA PHE A 377 -15.63 9.10 -13.61
C PHE A 377 -14.17 9.59 -13.65
N VAL A 378 -13.80 10.20 -14.77
CA VAL A 378 -12.46 10.79 -14.96
C VAL A 378 -12.61 12.27 -15.35
N PRO A 379 -12.21 13.20 -14.49
CA PRO A 379 -12.09 14.61 -14.84
C PRO A 379 -10.73 14.90 -15.45
N GLU A 380 -10.69 15.48 -16.64
CA GLU A 380 -9.46 15.88 -17.32
C GLU A 380 -9.37 17.41 -17.47
N PRO A 381 -8.31 18.06 -16.95
CA PRO A 381 -8.10 19.48 -17.11
C PRO A 381 -7.37 19.75 -18.43
N VAL A 382 -8.01 20.38 -19.39
CA VAL A 382 -7.39 20.88 -20.62
C VAL A 382 -7.02 22.35 -20.42
N THR A 383 -5.72 22.66 -20.48
CA THR A 383 -5.20 24.02 -20.23
C THR A 383 -4.79 24.69 -21.54
N GLU A 384 -5.26 25.91 -21.76
CA GLU A 384 -4.81 26.79 -22.84
C GLU A 384 -4.12 28.02 -22.24
N ILE A 385 -2.84 28.19 -22.59
CA ILE A 385 -1.99 29.25 -22.02
C ILE A 385 -1.96 30.44 -22.97
N ASP A 386 -2.41 31.61 -22.50
CA ASP A 386 -2.24 32.90 -23.19
C ASP A 386 -1.01 33.60 -22.60
N ASP A 387 0.10 33.55 -23.33
CA ASP A 387 1.37 34.14 -22.94
C ASP A 387 1.34 35.67 -22.94
N VAL A 388 0.47 36.28 -23.75
CA VAL A 388 0.36 37.74 -23.86
C VAL A 388 -0.34 38.31 -22.65
N LYS A 389 -1.50 37.72 -22.30
CA LYS A 389 -2.31 38.15 -21.16
C LYS A 389 -1.84 37.54 -19.83
N LYS A 390 -0.91 36.58 -19.86
CA LYS A 390 -0.46 35.82 -18.68
C LYS A 390 -1.61 35.14 -17.94
N VAL A 391 -2.54 34.54 -18.69
CA VAL A 391 -3.65 33.78 -18.14
C VAL A 391 -3.65 32.34 -18.64
N VAL A 392 -4.20 31.46 -17.82
CA VAL A 392 -4.42 30.04 -18.16
C VAL A 392 -5.93 29.82 -18.22
N ASN A 393 -6.45 29.57 -19.42
CA ASN A 393 -7.83 29.16 -19.61
C ASN A 393 -7.92 27.66 -19.35
N LEU A 394 -8.95 27.26 -18.60
CA LEU A 394 -9.14 25.87 -18.20
C LEU A 394 -10.47 25.36 -18.71
N THR A 395 -10.43 24.28 -19.47
CA THR A 395 -11.60 23.51 -19.85
C THR A 395 -11.56 22.18 -19.11
N MET A 396 -12.54 21.97 -18.22
CA MET A 396 -12.70 20.71 -17.52
C MET A 396 -13.50 19.75 -18.41
N GLU A 397 -12.85 18.72 -18.89
CA GLU A 397 -13.45 17.67 -19.70
C GLU A 397 -13.79 16.49 -18.80
N PHE A 398 -15.08 16.07 -18.82
CA PHE A 398 -15.59 15.05 -17.91
C PHE A 398 -15.98 13.80 -18.69
N ASP A 399 -15.21 12.74 -18.51
CA ASP A 399 -15.62 11.41 -18.88
C ASP A 399 -16.46 10.81 -17.76
N GLN A 400 -17.78 10.90 -17.91
CA GLN A 400 -18.71 10.57 -16.84
C GLN A 400 -18.97 9.07 -16.74
N GLN A 401 -18.76 8.32 -17.83
CA GLN A 401 -19.05 6.90 -17.90
C GLN A 401 -20.48 6.56 -17.45
N LYS A 402 -20.73 5.35 -16.96
CA LYS A 402 -22.03 4.90 -16.50
C LYS A 402 -22.21 5.04 -14.99
N GLN A 403 -23.46 5.28 -14.58
CA GLN A 403 -23.88 5.20 -13.20
C GLN A 403 -24.01 3.73 -12.79
N PHE A 404 -23.50 3.36 -11.61
CA PHE A 404 -23.54 2.01 -11.08
C PHE A 404 -24.49 1.89 -9.90
N PHE A 405 -25.21 0.74 -9.89
CA PHE A 405 -26.06 0.32 -8.79
C PHE A 405 -25.41 -0.84 -8.05
N VAL A 406 -25.54 -0.87 -6.74
CA VAL A 406 -25.03 -1.97 -5.92
C VAL A 406 -25.90 -3.20 -6.17
N ARG A 407 -25.32 -4.26 -6.74
CA ARG A 407 -26.04 -5.51 -6.96
C ARG A 407 -25.95 -6.43 -5.75
N ARG A 408 -24.75 -6.58 -5.17
CA ARG A 408 -24.49 -7.49 -4.07
C ARG A 408 -23.30 -7.03 -3.24
N ILE A 409 -23.39 -7.24 -1.92
CA ILE A 409 -22.32 -6.99 -0.96
C ILE A 409 -21.98 -8.31 -0.27
N GLU A 410 -20.75 -8.80 -0.47
CA GLU A 410 -20.23 -10.04 0.08
C GLU A 410 -19.07 -9.77 1.03
N PHE A 411 -19.01 -10.56 2.10
CA PHE A 411 -17.91 -10.51 3.06
C PHE A 411 -17.15 -11.83 3.03
N SER A 412 -15.83 -11.76 3.25
CA SER A 412 -14.97 -12.94 3.31
C SER A 412 -13.87 -12.74 4.37
N GLY A 413 -13.48 -13.83 5.04
CA GLY A 413 -12.48 -13.79 6.10
C GLY A 413 -13.03 -13.56 7.50
N ASN A 414 -14.35 -13.38 7.65
CA ASN A 414 -15.06 -13.31 8.93
C ASN A 414 -15.40 -14.73 9.42
N THR A 415 -14.42 -15.42 9.98
CA THR A 415 -14.55 -16.83 10.38
C THR A 415 -15.42 -17.03 11.63
N THR A 416 -15.39 -16.09 12.54
CA THR A 416 -16.15 -16.09 13.80
C THR A 416 -17.20 -14.99 13.87
N THR A 417 -16.93 -13.82 13.29
CA THR A 417 -17.89 -12.71 13.29
C THR A 417 -19.00 -13.00 12.31
N ARG A 418 -20.24 -12.93 12.79
CA ARG A 418 -21.41 -13.18 11.92
C ARG A 418 -21.57 -12.07 10.89
N ASP A 419 -22.00 -12.44 9.70
CA ASP A 419 -22.27 -11.52 8.57
C ASP A 419 -23.13 -10.32 8.99
N LYS A 420 -24.16 -10.57 9.80
CA LYS A 420 -25.04 -9.55 10.35
C LYS A 420 -24.31 -8.42 11.09
N VAL A 421 -23.22 -8.74 11.80
CA VAL A 421 -22.43 -7.75 12.55
C VAL A 421 -21.67 -6.80 11.61
N ILE A 422 -21.18 -7.31 10.48
CA ILE A 422 -20.53 -6.49 9.46
C ILE A 422 -21.60 -5.69 8.69
N ARG A 423 -22.64 -6.36 8.25
CA ARG A 423 -23.69 -5.80 7.39
C ARG A 423 -24.41 -4.60 8.02
N ARG A 424 -24.64 -4.61 9.33
CA ARG A 424 -25.28 -3.48 10.03
C ARG A 424 -24.43 -2.19 10.06
N GLU A 425 -23.13 -2.30 9.83
CA GLU A 425 -22.23 -1.14 9.74
C GLU A 425 -22.09 -0.60 8.31
N ILE A 426 -22.56 -1.37 7.33
CA ILE A 426 -22.58 -0.93 5.93
C ILE A 426 -23.77 0.00 5.71
N LEU A 427 -23.47 1.18 5.15
CA LEU A 427 -24.46 2.22 4.85
C LEU A 427 -25.01 2.16 3.43
N LEU A 428 -24.53 1.21 2.64
CA LEU A 428 -25.00 0.95 1.28
C LEU A 428 -26.00 -0.19 1.30
N ASP A 429 -27.13 -0.01 0.61
CA ASP A 429 -28.12 -1.05 0.40
C ASP A 429 -28.00 -1.65 -1.00
N GLU A 430 -28.21 -2.95 -1.11
CA GLU A 430 -28.29 -3.63 -2.40
C GLU A 430 -29.51 -3.13 -3.20
N GLY A 431 -29.33 -2.88 -4.50
CA GLY A 431 -30.32 -2.29 -5.37
C GLY A 431 -30.29 -0.76 -5.47
N GLN A 432 -29.58 -0.07 -4.61
CA GLN A 432 -29.44 1.39 -4.64
C GLN A 432 -28.24 1.84 -5.48
N VAL A 433 -28.21 3.13 -5.81
CA VAL A 433 -27.05 3.76 -6.46
C VAL A 433 -25.84 3.64 -5.56
N TYR A 434 -24.71 3.21 -6.12
CA TYR A 434 -23.45 3.18 -5.40
C TYR A 434 -23.07 4.59 -4.92
N ASN A 435 -22.61 4.70 -3.69
CA ASN A 435 -22.18 5.97 -3.11
C ASN A 435 -20.83 5.78 -2.42
N ASN A 436 -19.79 6.36 -3.00
CA ASN A 436 -18.43 6.21 -2.50
C ASN A 436 -18.26 6.74 -1.07
N ARG A 437 -18.90 7.86 -0.74
CA ARG A 437 -18.84 8.44 0.60
C ARG A 437 -19.48 7.53 1.66
N LEU A 438 -20.64 6.95 1.35
CA LEU A 438 -21.29 5.99 2.26
C LEU A 438 -20.45 4.74 2.41
N TRP A 439 -19.77 4.30 1.34
CA TRP A 439 -18.83 3.19 1.40
C TRP A 439 -17.62 3.50 2.31
N GLU A 440 -16.98 4.63 2.13
CA GLU A 440 -15.86 5.06 2.99
C GLU A 440 -16.27 5.17 4.47
N LEU A 441 -17.45 5.72 4.74
CA LEU A 441 -18.01 5.78 6.09
C LEU A 441 -18.31 4.39 6.67
N SER A 442 -18.74 3.45 5.83
CA SER A 442 -18.96 2.05 6.24
C SER A 442 -17.65 1.39 6.66
N ILE A 443 -16.59 1.56 5.87
CA ILE A 443 -15.24 1.06 6.21
C ILE A 443 -14.72 1.72 7.51
N LEU A 444 -14.95 3.01 7.69
CA LEU A 444 -14.57 3.70 8.93
C LEU A 444 -15.30 3.11 10.16
N ARG A 445 -16.61 2.84 10.04
CA ARG A 445 -17.40 2.21 11.10
C ARG A 445 -16.90 0.80 11.43
N LEU A 446 -16.61 -0.01 10.40
CA LEU A 446 -16.04 -1.34 10.59
C LEU A 446 -14.68 -1.29 11.31
N ASN A 447 -13.81 -0.34 10.94
CA ASN A 447 -12.54 -0.14 11.62
C ASN A 447 -12.71 0.29 13.09
N GLN A 448 -13.76 1.07 13.41
CA GLN A 448 -14.06 1.51 14.77
C GLN A 448 -14.52 0.36 15.68
N LEU A 449 -15.08 -0.72 15.13
CA LEU A 449 -15.44 -1.89 15.94
C LEU A 449 -14.22 -2.56 16.58
N GLY A 450 -13.06 -2.47 15.97
CA GLY A 450 -11.83 -3.10 16.46
C GLY A 450 -11.81 -4.63 16.37
N TYR A 451 -12.75 -5.23 15.62
CA TYR A 451 -12.84 -6.69 15.44
C TYR A 451 -11.93 -7.21 14.34
N PHE A 452 -11.50 -6.32 13.46
CA PHE A 452 -10.69 -6.61 12.29
C PHE A 452 -9.39 -5.83 12.31
N ASP A 453 -8.38 -6.32 11.61
CA ASP A 453 -7.23 -5.51 11.24
C ASP A 453 -7.70 -4.32 10.40
N VAL A 454 -6.86 -3.28 10.31
CA VAL A 454 -7.24 -2.06 9.59
C VAL A 454 -7.63 -2.40 8.16
N ILE A 455 -8.91 -2.22 7.87
CA ILE A 455 -9.48 -2.41 6.53
C ILE A 455 -9.08 -1.21 5.68
N LYS A 456 -8.35 -1.47 4.61
CA LYS A 456 -7.91 -0.48 3.64
C LYS A 456 -8.79 -0.54 2.38
N PRO A 457 -8.78 0.49 1.54
CA PRO A 457 -9.51 0.47 0.26
C PRO A 457 -9.19 -0.74 -0.62
N GLU A 458 -7.93 -1.21 -0.60
CA GLU A 458 -7.48 -2.36 -1.39
C GLU A 458 -8.09 -3.70 -0.93
N ASN A 459 -8.65 -3.76 0.27
CA ASN A 459 -9.35 -4.95 0.77
C ASN A 459 -10.75 -5.13 0.15
N ALA A 460 -11.25 -4.12 -0.54
CA ALA A 460 -12.53 -4.16 -1.25
C ALA A 460 -12.33 -4.38 -2.75
N GLU A 461 -12.80 -5.51 -3.25
CA GLU A 461 -12.85 -5.81 -4.68
C GLU A 461 -14.19 -5.34 -5.25
N LEU A 462 -14.16 -4.36 -6.15
CA LEU A 462 -15.34 -3.85 -6.86
C LEU A 462 -15.43 -4.51 -8.23
N LYS A 463 -16.28 -5.53 -8.38
CA LYS A 463 -16.54 -6.17 -9.68
C LYS A 463 -17.64 -5.44 -10.43
N ARG A 464 -17.25 -4.68 -11.44
CA ARG A 464 -18.15 -3.84 -12.25
C ARG A 464 -18.67 -4.59 -13.47
N ASN A 465 -19.96 -4.56 -13.66
CA ASN A 465 -20.61 -4.98 -14.90
C ASN A 465 -21.08 -3.74 -15.69
N VAL A 466 -20.22 -3.25 -16.58
CA VAL A 466 -20.47 -2.03 -17.35
C VAL A 466 -21.73 -2.16 -18.24
N LYS A 467 -22.03 -3.36 -18.76
CA LYS A 467 -23.24 -3.58 -19.59
C LYS A 467 -24.51 -3.38 -18.77
N ALA A 468 -24.56 -3.95 -17.58
CA ALA A 468 -25.72 -3.90 -16.70
C ALA A 468 -25.75 -2.64 -15.79
N GLY A 469 -24.69 -1.85 -15.71
CA GLY A 469 -24.58 -0.72 -14.78
C GLY A 469 -24.60 -1.17 -13.32
N THR A 470 -24.01 -2.33 -12.99
CA THR A 470 -24.06 -2.88 -11.63
C THR A 470 -22.67 -3.16 -11.10
N VAL A 471 -22.52 -3.06 -9.78
CA VAL A 471 -21.28 -3.37 -9.09
C VAL A 471 -21.52 -4.37 -7.95
N ASP A 472 -20.69 -5.42 -7.93
CA ASP A 472 -20.59 -6.33 -6.78
C ASP A 472 -19.43 -5.88 -5.92
N ILE A 473 -19.68 -5.77 -4.65
CA ILE A 473 -18.69 -5.37 -3.65
C ILE A 473 -18.31 -6.60 -2.86
N ARG A 474 -17.05 -7.02 -2.94
CA ARG A 474 -16.50 -8.09 -2.11
C ARG A 474 -15.47 -7.51 -1.15
N LEU A 475 -15.81 -7.51 0.14
CA LEU A 475 -14.92 -7.03 1.19
C LEU A 475 -14.21 -8.20 1.86
N LYS A 476 -12.88 -8.21 1.76
CA LYS A 476 -12.06 -9.17 2.48
C LYS A 476 -11.62 -8.56 3.80
N VAL A 477 -12.02 -9.19 4.91
CA VAL A 477 -11.61 -8.79 6.25
C VAL A 477 -10.68 -9.83 6.88
N HIS A 478 -9.88 -9.41 7.84
CA HIS A 478 -9.03 -10.28 8.62
C HIS A 478 -9.34 -10.05 10.09
N GLU A 479 -9.80 -11.11 10.79
CA GLU A 479 -10.22 -10.98 12.18
C GLU A 479 -9.02 -10.81 13.12
N LYS A 480 -9.13 -9.83 14.00
CA LYS A 480 -8.18 -9.55 15.06
C LYS A 480 -8.52 -10.34 16.32
N GLY A 481 -7.53 -10.59 17.16
CA GLY A 481 -7.77 -11.22 18.46
C GLY A 481 -8.82 -10.44 19.26
N LYS A 482 -9.87 -11.14 19.70
CA LYS A 482 -11.07 -10.57 20.35
C LYS A 482 -11.02 -10.61 21.86
N GLN A 483 -10.11 -11.40 22.40
CA GLN A 483 -10.01 -11.72 23.81
C GLN A 483 -8.75 -11.05 24.39
N SER A 484 -8.91 -10.43 25.52
CA SER A 484 -7.79 -9.91 26.30
C SER A 484 -7.86 -10.47 27.71
N ILE A 485 -6.74 -10.95 28.19
CA ILE A 485 -6.53 -11.32 29.59
C ILE A 485 -5.49 -10.36 30.13
N SER A 486 -5.83 -9.65 31.19
CA SER A 486 -4.93 -8.71 31.84
C SER A 486 -4.67 -9.15 33.26
N PHE A 487 -3.42 -9.13 33.65
CA PHE A 487 -3.01 -9.34 35.02
C PHE A 487 -2.33 -8.07 35.52
N SER A 488 -2.72 -7.63 36.70
CA SER A 488 -2.09 -6.51 37.37
C SER A 488 -1.92 -6.77 38.84
N GLY A 489 -0.97 -6.14 39.47
CA GLY A 489 -0.73 -6.21 40.89
C GLY A 489 -0.02 -4.97 41.39
N GLY A 490 -0.18 -4.70 42.64
CA GLY A 490 0.42 -3.52 43.25
C GLY A 490 0.24 -3.46 44.75
N VAL A 491 0.69 -2.36 45.33
CA VAL A 491 0.51 -2.03 46.73
C VAL A 491 -0.24 -0.72 46.85
N SER A 492 -1.31 -0.72 47.61
CA SER A 492 -2.16 0.45 47.87
C SER A 492 -2.34 0.61 49.37
N GLY A 493 -2.37 1.84 49.87
CA GLY A 493 -2.64 2.14 51.27
C GLY A 493 -4.03 1.62 51.74
N ILE A 494 -5.00 1.55 50.86
CA ILE A 494 -6.36 1.09 51.15
C ILE A 494 -6.54 -0.42 50.90
N ALA A 495 -6.12 -0.89 49.72
CA ALA A 495 -6.30 -2.27 49.30
C ALA A 495 -5.22 -3.22 49.83
N GLY A 496 -4.12 -2.70 50.39
CA GLY A 496 -2.90 -3.46 50.71
C GLY A 496 -2.22 -3.96 49.44
N THR A 497 -1.56 -5.11 49.57
CA THR A 497 -1.04 -5.82 48.39
C THR A 497 -2.21 -6.48 47.66
N PHE A 498 -2.28 -6.29 46.34
CA PHE A 498 -3.34 -6.89 45.56
C PHE A 498 -2.86 -7.48 44.25
N VAL A 499 -3.57 -8.45 43.75
CA VAL A 499 -3.47 -9.00 42.41
C VAL A 499 -4.86 -8.95 41.79
N SER A 500 -4.93 -8.53 40.53
CA SER A 500 -6.18 -8.59 39.77
C SER A 500 -5.99 -9.30 38.45
N ALA A 501 -7.01 -10.04 38.05
CA ALA A 501 -7.12 -10.65 36.75
C ALA A 501 -8.41 -10.16 36.09
N SER A 502 -8.33 -9.78 34.83
CA SER A 502 -9.53 -9.46 34.06
C SER A 502 -9.49 -10.17 32.71
N TYR A 503 -10.65 -10.67 32.32
CA TYR A 503 -10.92 -11.23 31.01
C TYR A 503 -11.97 -10.37 30.33
N GLN A 504 -11.67 -9.92 29.14
CA GLN A 504 -12.61 -9.18 28.31
C GLN A 504 -12.63 -9.78 26.92
N THR A 505 -13.79 -10.02 26.38
CA THR A 505 -13.97 -10.36 24.98
C THR A 505 -14.90 -9.35 24.32
N ASN A 506 -14.44 -8.75 23.25
CA ASN A 506 -15.22 -7.91 22.37
C ASN A 506 -15.72 -8.78 21.22
N ASN A 507 -16.98 -8.82 20.91
CA ASN A 507 -17.56 -9.70 19.91
C ASN A 507 -17.75 -11.17 20.42
N PHE A 508 -18.36 -11.29 21.60
CA PHE A 508 -18.70 -12.57 22.19
C PHE A 508 -19.63 -13.37 21.27
N LEU A 509 -19.33 -14.64 21.04
CA LEU A 509 -20.03 -15.53 20.09
C LEU A 509 -20.17 -14.99 18.66
N GLY A 510 -19.37 -13.99 18.29
CA GLY A 510 -19.45 -13.38 16.97
C GLY A 510 -20.63 -12.45 16.74
N LEU A 511 -21.35 -12.07 17.79
CA LEU A 511 -22.54 -11.22 17.74
C LEU A 511 -22.26 -9.73 17.95
N GLY A 512 -21.01 -9.38 18.28
CA GLY A 512 -20.61 -8.01 18.58
C GLY A 512 -20.83 -7.61 20.02
N GLU A 513 -21.22 -8.55 20.87
CA GLU A 513 -21.42 -8.35 22.31
C GLU A 513 -20.07 -8.26 23.04
N THR A 514 -20.06 -7.56 24.17
CA THR A 514 -18.88 -7.49 25.04
C THR A 514 -19.17 -8.20 26.35
N LEU A 515 -18.30 -9.13 26.72
CA LEU A 515 -18.30 -9.80 28.02
C LEU A 515 -17.07 -9.38 28.81
N THR A 516 -17.24 -8.95 30.04
CA THR A 516 -16.16 -8.59 30.96
C THR A 516 -16.26 -9.37 32.25
N LEU A 517 -15.19 -10.02 32.64
CA LEU A 517 -15.02 -10.68 33.93
C LEU A 517 -13.81 -10.07 34.61
N SER A 518 -13.92 -9.66 35.85
CA SER A 518 -12.76 -9.24 36.61
C SER A 518 -12.83 -9.76 38.05
N ALA A 519 -11.66 -10.12 38.57
CA ALA A 519 -11.46 -10.50 39.94
C ALA A 519 -10.25 -9.79 40.50
N GLN A 520 -10.40 -9.14 41.62
CA GLN A 520 -9.32 -8.51 42.38
C GLN A 520 -9.25 -9.20 43.75
N LEU A 521 -8.05 -9.64 44.10
CA LEU A 521 -7.76 -10.27 45.39
C LEU A 521 -6.62 -9.51 46.06
N GLY A 522 -6.89 -8.94 47.20
CA GLY A 522 -5.91 -8.20 47.95
C GLY A 522 -5.96 -8.51 49.44
N SER A 523 -5.00 -8.03 50.18
CA SER A 523 -4.88 -8.23 51.63
C SER A 523 -6.08 -7.66 52.39
N PHE A 524 -6.58 -6.51 51.93
CA PHE A 524 -7.68 -5.78 52.55
C PHE A 524 -8.91 -5.64 51.67
N GLN A 525 -8.77 -5.85 50.33
CA GLN A 525 -9.87 -5.70 49.40
C GLN A 525 -10.00 -6.92 48.50
N ARG A 526 -11.23 -7.37 48.29
CA ARG A 526 -11.60 -8.38 47.28
C ARG A 526 -12.74 -7.84 46.46
N GLY A 527 -12.72 -8.08 45.15
CA GLY A 527 -13.76 -7.59 44.25
C GLY A 527 -13.97 -8.53 43.07
N TYR A 528 -15.22 -8.68 42.65
CA TYR A 528 -15.61 -9.46 41.48
C TYR A 528 -16.59 -8.63 40.67
N THR A 529 -16.39 -8.62 39.38
CA THR A 529 -17.27 -7.91 38.43
C THR A 529 -17.57 -8.79 37.24
N PHE A 530 -18.85 -8.86 36.91
CA PHE A 530 -19.36 -9.47 35.69
C PHE A 530 -20.13 -8.41 34.90
N GLY A 531 -19.74 -8.16 33.66
CA GLY A 531 -20.38 -7.19 32.78
C GLY A 531 -20.71 -7.79 31.42
N PHE A 532 -21.88 -7.47 30.91
CA PHE A 532 -22.33 -7.84 29.58
C PHE A 532 -22.92 -6.63 28.88
N THR A 533 -22.57 -6.44 27.60
CA THR A 533 -23.04 -5.32 26.75
C THR A 533 -23.44 -5.82 25.39
N GLU A 534 -24.69 -5.55 25.01
CA GLU A 534 -25.26 -5.74 23.67
C GLU A 534 -25.33 -4.39 22.95
N PRO A 535 -24.54 -4.14 21.88
CA PRO A 535 -24.53 -2.86 21.17
C PRO A 535 -25.74 -2.62 20.27
N PHE A 536 -26.49 -3.69 19.90
CA PHE A 536 -27.62 -3.62 18.97
C PHE A 536 -28.83 -4.39 19.50
N LEU A 537 -29.40 -3.88 20.56
CA LEU A 537 -30.57 -4.51 21.17
C LEU A 537 -31.74 -4.55 20.17
N PHE A 538 -32.30 -5.75 19.93
CA PHE A 538 -33.39 -6.01 18.97
C PHE A 538 -33.09 -5.46 17.54
N ASP A 539 -31.84 -5.59 17.09
CA ASP A 539 -31.38 -5.11 15.79
C ASP A 539 -31.47 -3.59 15.57
N ARG A 540 -31.62 -2.84 16.65
CA ARG A 540 -31.60 -1.37 16.66
C ARG A 540 -30.27 -0.88 17.24
N PRO A 541 -29.78 0.29 16.85
CA PRO A 541 -28.51 0.83 17.36
C PRO A 541 -28.63 1.31 18.82
N ILE A 542 -29.35 0.54 19.63
CA ILE A 542 -29.56 0.74 21.06
C ILE A 542 -28.55 -0.13 21.79
N THR A 543 -27.62 0.49 22.49
CA THR A 543 -26.69 -0.24 23.34
C THR A 543 -27.33 -0.47 24.70
N SER A 544 -27.41 -1.71 25.13
CA SER A 544 -27.88 -2.11 26.44
C SER A 544 -26.84 -2.97 27.15
N GLY A 545 -26.77 -2.89 28.44
CA GLY A 545 -25.88 -3.75 29.19
C GLY A 545 -26.20 -3.76 30.68
N PHE A 546 -25.58 -4.70 31.35
CA PHE A 546 -25.64 -4.79 32.80
C PHE A 546 -24.27 -5.14 33.37
N THR A 547 -24.06 -4.73 34.59
CA THR A 547 -22.88 -5.10 35.38
C THR A 547 -23.34 -5.54 36.77
N ILE A 548 -22.85 -6.70 37.21
CA ILE A 548 -23.06 -7.22 38.56
C ILE A 548 -21.70 -7.18 39.25
N PHE A 549 -21.66 -6.69 40.45
CA PHE A 549 -20.43 -6.60 41.21
C PHE A 549 -20.62 -6.96 42.68
N ALA A 550 -19.57 -7.51 43.26
CA ALA A 550 -19.46 -7.75 44.67
C ALA A 550 -18.06 -7.37 45.15
N SER A 551 -17.96 -6.60 46.21
CA SER A 551 -16.69 -6.22 46.79
C SER A 551 -16.73 -6.30 48.31
N LYS A 552 -15.61 -6.68 48.88
CA LYS A 552 -15.39 -6.67 50.34
C LYS A 552 -14.13 -5.82 50.60
N LEU A 553 -14.26 -4.88 51.50
CA LEU A 553 -13.12 -4.11 52.02
C LEU A 553 -13.05 -4.37 53.53
N SER A 554 -11.89 -4.83 53.98
CA SER A 554 -11.58 -5.00 55.39
C SER A 554 -10.65 -3.89 55.85
N PHE A 555 -11.21 -2.89 56.50
CA PHE A 555 -10.43 -1.75 56.97
C PHE A 555 -9.89 -2.05 58.38
N ASN A 556 -8.58 -2.12 58.51
CA ASN A 556 -7.90 -2.26 59.78
C ASN A 556 -6.83 -1.21 59.85
N GLN A 557 -7.01 -0.20 60.69
CA GLN A 557 -6.17 0.98 60.76
C GLN A 557 -4.72 0.65 61.16
N GLU A 558 -4.49 -0.26 62.09
CA GLU A 558 -3.13 -0.68 62.47
C GLU A 558 -2.37 -1.33 61.31
N LYS A 559 -3.03 -2.26 60.62
CA LYS A 559 -2.43 -2.97 59.49
C LYS A 559 -2.15 -2.03 58.33
N GLN A 560 -2.99 -1.02 58.12
CA GLN A 560 -2.75 -0.03 57.07
C GLN A 560 -1.58 0.89 57.41
N PHE A 561 -1.50 1.39 58.60
CA PHE A 561 -0.35 2.17 59.04
C PHE A 561 0.94 1.34 59.09
N GLY A 562 0.88 0.11 59.53
CA GLY A 562 2.01 -0.81 59.49
C GLY A 562 2.51 -1.07 58.05
N ALA A 563 1.60 -1.26 57.11
CA ALA A 563 1.96 -1.42 55.70
C ALA A 563 2.52 -0.16 55.07
N LEU A 564 2.14 1.03 55.53
CA LEU A 564 2.63 2.32 55.05
C LEU A 564 4.00 2.69 55.63
N LEU A 565 4.22 2.38 56.91
CA LEU A 565 5.41 2.77 57.64
C LEU A 565 6.49 1.67 57.68
N GLY A 566 6.13 0.45 57.25
CA GLY A 566 7.05 -0.71 57.32
C GLY A 566 7.31 -1.25 58.71
N GLU A 567 6.54 -0.80 59.72
CA GLU A 567 6.70 -1.16 61.15
C GLU A 567 5.34 -1.52 61.74
N ASN A 568 5.38 -2.34 62.79
CA ASN A 568 4.15 -2.65 63.56
C ASN A 568 3.78 -1.44 64.44
N VAL A 569 2.75 -0.74 64.03
CA VAL A 569 2.23 0.44 64.74
C VAL A 569 1.13 0.00 65.70
N ALA A 570 1.36 0.11 66.98
CA ALA A 570 0.31 -0.10 68.00
C ALA A 570 -0.47 1.19 68.19
N LEU A 571 -1.73 1.17 67.79
CA LEU A 571 -2.66 2.28 68.01
C LEU A 571 -3.49 2.06 69.29
N ASN A 572 -3.89 3.17 69.93
CA ASN A 572 -4.79 3.08 71.07
C ASN A 572 -6.09 2.39 70.67
N PRO A 573 -6.47 1.26 71.30
CA PRO A 573 -7.70 0.49 70.92
C PRO A 573 -8.99 1.32 70.93
N ALA A 574 -9.09 2.34 71.77
CA ALA A 574 -10.26 3.23 71.83
C ALA A 574 -10.38 4.16 70.62
N LEU A 575 -9.29 4.39 69.87
CA LEU A 575 -9.25 5.28 68.69
C LEU A 575 -9.18 4.52 67.37
N GLN A 576 -8.96 3.19 67.43
CA GLN A 576 -8.87 2.35 66.22
C GLN A 576 -10.17 2.30 65.44
N GLN A 577 -10.09 2.44 64.14
CA GLN A 577 -11.21 2.22 63.23
C GLN A 577 -11.00 0.91 62.49
N ASN A 578 -11.77 -0.11 62.89
CA ASN A 578 -11.74 -1.45 62.27
C ASN A 578 -13.15 -1.84 61.87
N TYR A 579 -13.35 -2.04 60.57
CA TYR A 579 -14.65 -2.45 60.02
C TYR A 579 -14.49 -3.19 58.70
N ASP A 580 -15.46 -4.00 58.37
CA ASP A 580 -15.63 -4.62 57.05
C ASP A 580 -16.81 -3.98 56.35
N THR A 581 -16.64 -3.69 55.05
CA THR A 581 -17.75 -3.30 54.16
C THR A 581 -17.93 -4.38 53.10
N ASN A 582 -19.13 -4.91 52.97
CA ASN A 582 -19.54 -5.85 51.93
C ASN A 582 -20.53 -5.14 51.03
N THR A 583 -20.08 -4.76 49.83
CA THR A 583 -20.94 -4.10 48.84
C THR A 583 -21.28 -5.08 47.73
N LYS A 584 -22.57 -5.21 47.43
CA LYS A 584 -23.11 -6.00 46.32
C LYS A 584 -24.07 -5.14 45.55
N GLY A 585 -24.02 -5.22 44.23
CA GLY A 585 -24.90 -4.39 43.42
C GLY A 585 -24.95 -4.81 41.96
N PHE A 586 -25.84 -4.15 41.28
CA PHE A 586 -25.92 -4.23 39.82
C PHE A 586 -26.18 -2.86 39.21
N THR A 587 -25.79 -2.73 37.98
CA THR A 587 -26.05 -1.56 37.14
C THR A 587 -26.62 -2.02 35.82
N ILE A 588 -27.68 -1.39 35.35
CA ILE A 588 -28.26 -1.62 34.03
C ILE A 588 -28.19 -0.29 33.29
N PHE A 589 -27.81 -0.33 32.03
CA PHE A 589 -27.81 0.87 31.21
C PHE A 589 -28.43 0.61 29.83
N LEU A 590 -28.98 1.67 29.27
CA LEU A 590 -29.53 1.73 27.93
C LEU A 590 -29.07 3.05 27.27
N SER A 591 -28.56 3.03 26.04
CA SER A 591 -28.20 4.23 25.33
C SER A 591 -28.52 4.15 23.84
N GLU A 592 -29.00 5.25 23.28
CA GLU A 592 -29.37 5.39 21.88
C GLU A 592 -28.62 6.55 21.23
N PRO A 593 -28.09 6.40 19.97
CA PRO A 593 -27.48 7.50 19.24
C PRO A 593 -28.55 8.52 18.79
N LEU A 594 -28.26 9.79 18.96
CA LEU A 594 -29.12 10.86 18.47
C LEU A 594 -28.90 11.05 16.97
N ARG A 595 -29.88 10.70 16.15
CA ARG A 595 -29.81 10.79 14.68
C ARG A 595 -29.49 12.19 14.14
N ARG A 596 -29.84 13.22 14.91
CA ARG A 596 -29.65 14.63 14.53
C ARG A 596 -28.26 15.18 14.84
N PHE A 597 -27.52 14.53 15.75
CA PHE A 597 -26.20 14.95 16.21
C PHE A 597 -25.22 13.78 16.05
N SER A 598 -24.37 13.86 15.05
CA SER A 598 -23.54 12.75 14.53
C SER A 598 -22.70 11.97 15.56
N PHE A 599 -22.45 12.50 16.73
CA PHE A 599 -21.58 11.86 17.73
C PHE A 599 -22.19 11.87 19.14
N ALA A 600 -23.45 12.26 19.27
CA ALA A 600 -24.13 12.31 20.57
C ALA A 600 -24.96 11.04 20.81
N ARG A 601 -24.90 10.54 22.02
CA ARG A 601 -25.75 9.45 22.52
C ARG A 601 -26.46 9.94 23.79
N VAL A 602 -27.71 9.53 23.95
CA VAL A 602 -28.45 9.70 25.20
C VAL A 602 -28.58 8.35 25.86
N GLY A 603 -28.27 8.28 27.13
CA GLY A 603 -28.37 7.03 27.88
C GLY A 603 -29.02 7.23 29.25
N LEU A 604 -29.67 6.18 29.71
CA LEU A 604 -30.18 6.04 31.05
C LEU A 604 -29.42 4.91 31.74
N THR A 605 -28.97 5.19 32.96
CA THR A 605 -28.33 4.19 33.81
C THR A 605 -29.07 4.11 35.12
N TYR A 606 -29.41 2.90 35.53
CA TYR A 606 -29.95 2.59 36.83
C TYR A 606 -28.99 1.68 37.57
N GLY A 607 -28.64 2.02 38.79
CA GLY A 607 -27.78 1.23 39.64
C GLY A 607 -28.43 1.03 41.02
N PHE A 608 -28.28 -0.16 41.53
CA PHE A 608 -28.68 -0.51 42.90
C PHE A 608 -27.52 -1.22 43.58
N SER A 609 -27.21 -0.82 44.80
CA SER A 609 -26.21 -1.51 45.61
C SER A 609 -26.59 -1.49 47.07
N THR A 610 -26.27 -2.56 47.75
CA THR A 610 -26.34 -2.67 49.20
C THR A 610 -24.96 -2.77 49.78
N THR A 611 -24.74 -2.09 50.90
CA THR A 611 -23.48 -2.14 51.63
C THR A 611 -23.75 -2.51 53.07
N ASP A 612 -23.30 -3.69 53.46
CA ASP A 612 -23.33 -4.14 54.82
C ASP A 612 -22.05 -3.76 55.53
N ILE A 613 -22.14 -3.07 56.64
CA ILE A 613 -20.99 -2.61 57.41
C ILE A 613 -20.96 -3.37 58.74
N THR A 614 -19.85 -4.09 58.97
CA THR A 614 -19.59 -4.75 60.24
C THR A 614 -18.45 -4.06 60.96
N THR A 615 -18.71 -3.50 62.11
CA THR A 615 -17.70 -2.77 62.92
C THR A 615 -17.12 -3.66 63.98
N PHE A 616 -15.79 -3.60 64.13
CA PHE A 616 -15.01 -4.39 65.09
C PHE A 616 -14.40 -3.54 66.22
N SER A 617 -14.64 -2.23 66.19
CA SER A 617 -14.13 -1.28 67.18
C SER A 617 -15.21 -0.27 67.58
N GLN A 618 -15.17 0.21 68.81
CA GLN A 618 -16.10 1.19 69.33
C GLN A 618 -16.07 2.53 68.55
N SER A 619 -14.86 2.99 68.20
CA SER A 619 -14.70 4.20 67.43
C SER A 619 -15.27 4.08 65.99
N ALA A 620 -15.15 2.88 65.36
CA ALA A 620 -15.81 2.64 64.05
C ALA A 620 -17.32 2.63 64.20
N GLN A 621 -17.85 2.03 65.27
CA GLN A 621 -19.30 2.03 65.54
C GLN A 621 -19.83 3.46 65.73
N LEU A 622 -19.15 4.29 66.48
CA LEU A 622 -19.50 5.69 66.69
C LEU A 622 -19.41 6.52 65.38
N LEU A 623 -18.41 6.26 64.52
CA LEU A 623 -18.27 6.90 63.26
C LEU A 623 -19.49 6.67 62.37
N PHE A 624 -19.90 5.42 62.19
CA PHE A 624 -21.03 5.08 61.33
C PHE A 624 -22.36 5.49 61.93
N THR A 625 -22.51 5.44 63.26
CA THR A 625 -23.73 5.92 63.94
C THR A 625 -23.87 7.42 63.89
N ALA A 626 -22.77 8.16 63.97
CA ALA A 626 -22.79 9.63 63.86
C ALA A 626 -23.00 10.12 62.41
N SER A 627 -22.48 9.38 61.40
CA SER A 627 -22.60 9.73 60.00
C SER A 627 -23.90 9.27 59.33
N SER A 628 -24.67 8.34 59.94
CA SER A 628 -25.95 7.91 59.41
C SER A 628 -27.04 8.97 59.66
N SER A 629 -27.86 9.23 58.64
CA SER A 629 -29.00 10.15 58.76
C SER A 629 -30.04 9.56 59.76
N PRO A 630 -30.81 10.39 60.43
CA PRO A 630 -31.85 9.93 61.38
C PRO A 630 -32.79 8.87 60.81
N ALA A 631 -33.10 8.95 59.53
CA ALA A 631 -33.99 7.99 58.84
C ALA A 631 -33.39 6.57 58.71
N TRP A 632 -32.07 6.40 58.83
CA TRP A 632 -31.38 5.12 58.72
C TRP A 632 -31.09 4.46 60.07
N ARG A 633 -31.24 5.23 61.17
CA ARG A 633 -31.00 4.71 62.53
C ARG A 633 -32.06 3.75 63.04
N ASP A 634 -33.28 3.90 62.50
CA ASP A 634 -34.48 3.16 62.96
C ASP A 634 -34.83 1.97 62.05
N LEU A 635 -34.02 1.66 61.04
CA LEU A 635 -34.20 0.45 60.25
C LEU A 635 -33.65 -0.76 60.99
N PRO A 636 -34.46 -1.85 61.17
CA PRO A 636 -33.98 -3.09 61.78
C PRO A 636 -32.82 -3.66 60.95
N ARG A 637 -31.80 -4.09 61.62
CA ARG A 637 -30.58 -4.68 61.03
C ARG A 637 -30.86 -6.05 60.46
#